data_0c6f054358290921f90c46bfa349ec57
#
_entry.id   0c6f054358290921f90c46bfa349ec57
#
_cell.length_a   1.000
_cell.length_b   1.000
_cell.length_c   1.000
_cell.angle_alpha   90.00
_cell.angle_beta   90.00
_cell.angle_gamma   90.00
#
_symmetry.space_group_name_H-M   'P 1'
#
loop_
_entity.id
_entity.type
_entity.pdbx_description
1 polymer ?
#
loop_
_entity_poly.entity_id
_entity_poly.type
_entity_poly.pdbx_seq_one_letter_code
_entity_poly.pdbx_strand_id
1 'polypeptide(L)'
;MSRFFIVTWVRFRLNAIIPIALFISGTICVAQTRQTLDSGWEFYQGSVGSIWEIWRGDKATDNVTWTPVILPHCFNGRDSVDPDVRYYQGPGWYRTKISIKNPYTEGRTLLHFDGAGQKSRVFVGMKNVGEHNGGYDQWDVDITDAISKVDSQAALPVAVFCDNSRDSESIPSDLSDFNRYGGLYRHVSLVYCPQVSLQRIHIESAIGEGSNSIVKIRARLYNPTSYRDDIELSIKIQDGYGKTIHESNQKMSPWDDEKEVEVFNITDSKLWSPTSPHLYSCIAILKSKSGEGGLKERFGVRSLEWIEHGPFKLNAERLLLRGTHYHEDHAGVAAAVPDEVVRQTLKSMKEMGVNFVRLGHYQQAPLVLDLCDELGILAWEEIPWCRGGLGGDSYKQLCRDMQRNMIDQHFNHPSIILWGLGNENDWPGDFETFDKTAIRNFMGILNTQAHQLDPSRKTVIRRCDFCKDIPDIYSPSIWAGWYGGRYIEYKAALEKNIRDTPFFFHAEYGGDSHARRHSEDPEKFLGKVATGEGTAEVGKAYKADGGKARASKDGDWSESYMINLFDWHLKEQESMTNLTGAAMWIFKDFATPLRPENPVPRVNQKGVLERDGTPKESYYVFQSYWAEKPMLHIYGHTWPVRWGKSDEPKLVKCFSNCREVELFVNGVSAGAKLRDIAAYPASGLNWMVKLKEGTNFLRAIGKTGGAPIIDEIVFQYQTASWDKPDHLTLNEISREGDVVTVEAHAFDKAGTACLDASEVVRFGVTGNGRLLDNLGTSTGSRVLQLYNGCARIRIQCGHGGAMASVSNEKLETTFLKLQNSK
;
A
#
# COMPACT_ATOMS: atom_id res chain seq x y z
N MET A 1 -9.01 -26.62 -41.38
CA MET A 1 -7.66 -26.57 -41.97
C MET A 1 -6.81 -25.72 -41.06
N SER A 2 -5.95 -26.41 -40.33
CA SER A 2 -5.04 -25.88 -39.33
C SER A 2 -3.92 -25.03 -39.94
N ARG A 3 -3.58 -23.91 -39.32
CA ARG A 3 -2.23 -23.35 -39.47
C ARG A 3 -1.76 -22.87 -38.07
N PHE A 4 -0.82 -23.64 -37.55
CA PHE A 4 0.05 -23.31 -36.43
C PHE A 4 0.99 -22.15 -36.80
N PHE A 5 1.16 -21.16 -35.92
CA PHE A 5 2.31 -20.26 -35.96
C PHE A 5 3.29 -20.67 -34.86
N ILE A 6 4.40 -21.19 -35.30
CA ILE A 6 5.59 -21.45 -34.49
C ILE A 6 6.39 -20.15 -34.40
N VAL A 7 6.58 -19.64 -33.18
CA VAL A 7 7.51 -18.53 -32.95
C VAL A 7 8.90 -19.12 -32.63
N THR A 8 9.80 -18.92 -33.58
CA THR A 8 11.20 -19.35 -33.53
C THR A 8 12.02 -18.32 -32.73
N TRP A 9 12.64 -18.75 -31.65
CA TRP A 9 13.65 -17.96 -30.92
C TRP A 9 14.95 -17.91 -31.71
N VAL A 10 15.36 -16.74 -32.17
CA VAL A 10 16.67 -16.48 -32.78
C VAL A 10 17.64 -16.08 -31.66
N ARG A 11 18.60 -16.97 -31.37
CA ARG A 11 19.73 -16.66 -30.50
C ARG A 11 20.76 -15.85 -31.29
N PHE A 12 20.93 -14.58 -30.98
CA PHE A 12 22.12 -13.81 -31.39
C PHE A 12 23.25 -14.04 -30.40
N ARG A 13 24.30 -14.70 -30.84
CA ARG A 13 25.61 -14.66 -30.17
C ARG A 13 26.38 -13.45 -30.71
N LEU A 14 26.63 -12.45 -29.90
CA LEU A 14 27.68 -11.47 -30.19
C LEU A 14 28.81 -11.71 -29.17
N ASN A 15 29.92 -12.25 -29.65
CA ASN A 15 31.21 -12.22 -28.97
C ASN A 15 31.84 -10.84 -29.21
N ALA A 16 31.74 -9.94 -28.23
CA ALA A 16 32.58 -8.78 -28.14
C ALA A 16 33.43 -8.89 -26.87
N ILE A 17 34.69 -9.22 -27.03
CA ILE A 17 35.70 -9.16 -25.96
C ILE A 17 36.04 -7.67 -25.80
N ILE A 18 35.51 -7.04 -24.75
CA ILE A 18 35.97 -5.71 -24.28
C ILE A 18 36.96 -6.01 -23.13
N PRO A 19 38.20 -5.53 -23.17
CA PRO A 19 39.11 -5.66 -22.04
C PRO A 19 38.57 -4.79 -20.87
N ILE A 20 38.07 -5.44 -19.81
CA ILE A 20 37.72 -4.78 -18.55
C ILE A 20 39.09 -4.41 -17.90
N ALA A 21 39.43 -3.12 -18.01
CA ALA A 21 40.44 -2.55 -17.16
C ALA A 21 39.87 -2.55 -15.72
N LEU A 22 40.38 -3.45 -14.86
CA LEU A 22 40.09 -3.41 -13.42
C LEU A 22 40.72 -2.13 -12.86
N PHE A 23 39.93 -1.06 -12.79
CA PHE A 23 40.22 0.00 -11.83
C PHE A 23 39.79 -0.55 -10.46
N ILE A 24 40.75 -1.02 -9.69
CA ILE A 24 40.62 -1.22 -8.25
C ILE A 24 40.59 0.20 -7.64
N SER A 25 39.45 0.89 -7.75
CA SER A 25 39.13 2.00 -6.84
C SER A 25 38.80 1.32 -5.51
N GLY A 26 39.67 1.51 -4.51
CA GLY A 26 39.36 1.10 -3.15
C GLY A 26 38.04 1.73 -2.72
N THR A 27 36.95 0.97 -2.80
CA THR A 27 35.69 1.33 -2.21
C THR A 27 35.90 1.27 -0.70
N ILE A 28 36.18 2.40 -0.07
CA ILE A 28 36.12 2.54 1.38
C ILE A 28 34.69 2.15 1.75
N CYS A 29 34.49 1.03 2.41
CA CYS A 29 33.22 0.56 2.94
C CYS A 29 32.89 1.45 4.15
N VAL A 30 32.13 2.50 3.91
CA VAL A 30 31.90 3.61 4.85
C VAL A 30 30.69 3.38 5.75
N ALA A 31 29.88 2.34 5.49
CA ALA A 31 28.69 2.05 6.27
C ALA A 31 28.99 1.17 7.50
N GLN A 32 28.21 1.30 8.56
CA GLN A 32 28.09 0.25 9.58
C GLN A 32 27.94 -1.10 8.87
N THR A 33 28.69 -2.11 9.33
CA THR A 33 28.59 -3.42 8.67
C THR A 33 27.23 -4.03 9.03
N ARG A 34 26.32 -4.03 8.06
CA ARG A 34 24.96 -4.59 8.21
C ARG A 34 24.90 -5.95 7.48
N GLN A 35 24.36 -6.96 8.16
CA GLN A 35 24.11 -8.29 7.61
C GLN A 35 22.63 -8.62 7.77
N THR A 36 21.93 -8.82 6.66
CA THR A 36 20.52 -9.23 6.65
C THR A 36 20.36 -10.69 7.15
N LEU A 37 19.37 -10.92 7.98
CA LEU A 37 19.07 -12.21 8.61
C LEU A 37 17.72 -12.77 8.13
N ASP A 38 17.45 -12.81 6.84
CA ASP A 38 16.13 -13.23 6.31
C ASP A 38 15.96 -14.76 6.23
N SER A 39 17.04 -15.52 6.34
CA SER A 39 17.03 -17.00 6.21
C SER A 39 17.44 -17.71 7.48
N GLY A 40 17.09 -19.01 7.57
CA GLY A 40 17.48 -19.86 8.70
C GLY A 40 16.56 -19.71 9.91
N TRP A 41 15.39 -19.14 9.75
CA TRP A 41 14.38 -19.04 10.78
C TRP A 41 13.40 -20.23 10.78
N GLU A 42 12.94 -20.57 11.98
CA GLU A 42 11.82 -21.47 12.20
C GLU A 42 10.74 -20.73 13.00
N PHE A 43 9.49 -20.99 12.68
CA PHE A 43 8.31 -20.36 13.28
C PHE A 43 7.40 -21.37 13.95
N TYR A 44 6.83 -21.00 15.10
CA TYR A 44 5.76 -21.71 15.78
C TYR A 44 4.63 -20.73 16.17
N GLN A 45 3.40 -21.06 15.82
CA GLN A 45 2.21 -20.30 16.18
C GLN A 45 1.62 -20.82 17.47
N GLY A 46 1.58 -20.01 18.51
CA GLY A 46 1.03 -20.35 19.81
C GLY A 46 1.93 -19.98 20.98
N SER A 47 1.48 -20.28 22.18
CA SER A 47 2.24 -20.09 23.41
C SER A 47 3.11 -21.30 23.69
N VAL A 48 4.36 -21.06 24.06
CA VAL A 48 5.23 -22.07 24.72
C VAL A 48 5.35 -21.68 26.18
N GLY A 49 5.38 -22.62 27.08
CA GLY A 49 5.32 -22.35 28.53
C GLY A 49 6.43 -21.44 29.04
N SER A 50 7.69 -21.64 28.60
CA SER A 50 8.83 -20.81 28.94
C SER A 50 9.92 -20.83 27.88
N ILE A 51 10.86 -19.88 27.93
CA ILE A 51 11.94 -19.75 26.94
C ILE A 51 12.82 -20.98 26.78
N TRP A 52 13.02 -21.73 27.86
CA TRP A 52 13.81 -22.96 27.78
C TRP A 52 13.17 -24.05 26.89
N GLU A 53 11.85 -24.05 26.72
CA GLU A 53 11.12 -24.97 25.85
C GLU A 53 11.40 -24.70 24.38
N ILE A 54 11.71 -23.46 23.99
CA ILE A 54 12.12 -23.08 22.64
C ILE A 54 13.36 -23.88 22.19
N TRP A 55 14.29 -24.17 23.13
CA TRP A 55 15.60 -24.79 22.83
C TRP A 55 15.66 -26.28 23.21
N ARG A 56 14.62 -26.82 23.83
CA ARG A 56 14.53 -28.19 24.32
C ARG A 56 14.31 -29.12 23.14
N GLY A 57 14.81 -29.38 22.18
CA GLY A 57 14.70 -30.30 21.04
C GLY A 57 13.37 -31.09 20.97
N ASP A 58 13.10 -31.65 19.83
CA ASP A 58 11.80 -32.25 19.42
C ASP A 58 11.26 -33.40 20.32
N LYS A 59 12.04 -33.90 21.27
CA LYS A 59 11.64 -35.02 22.15
C LYS A 59 10.84 -34.62 23.37
N ALA A 60 10.64 -33.35 23.61
CA ALA A 60 10.16 -32.86 24.91
C ALA A 60 8.76 -32.22 24.92
N THR A 61 8.25 -31.82 23.78
CA THR A 61 6.92 -31.24 23.65
C THR A 61 6.16 -32.02 22.58
N ASP A 62 5.31 -32.90 22.98
CA ASP A 62 4.59 -33.86 22.11
C ASP A 62 3.71 -33.21 21.03
N ASN A 63 3.66 -31.88 20.91
CA ASN A 63 2.78 -31.18 19.96
C ASN A 63 3.35 -29.89 19.34
N VAL A 64 4.63 -29.54 19.49
CA VAL A 64 5.22 -28.33 18.90
C VAL A 64 5.94 -28.64 17.60
N THR A 65 5.33 -28.25 16.46
CA THR A 65 5.97 -28.39 15.15
C THR A 65 6.50 -27.03 14.69
N TRP A 66 7.81 -26.92 14.56
CA TRP A 66 8.47 -25.72 14.01
C TRP A 66 8.47 -25.78 12.48
N THR A 67 8.05 -24.70 11.85
CA THR A 67 8.00 -24.58 10.39
C THR A 67 9.13 -23.68 9.91
N PRO A 68 10.00 -24.12 8.97
CA PRO A 68 10.96 -23.24 8.34
C PRO A 68 10.27 -22.06 7.64
N VAL A 69 10.80 -20.84 7.86
CA VAL A 69 10.30 -19.61 7.24
C VAL A 69 11.45 -18.74 6.74
N ILE A 70 11.12 -17.88 5.76
CA ILE A 70 12.01 -16.82 5.25
C ILE A 70 11.35 -15.50 5.63
N LEU A 71 12.15 -14.54 6.11
CA LEU A 71 11.68 -13.20 6.41
C LEU A 71 11.68 -12.33 5.12
N PRO A 72 10.77 -11.39 5.02
CA PRO A 72 9.66 -11.07 5.93
C PRO A 72 8.61 -12.18 6.03
N HIS A 73 8.08 -12.43 7.24
CA HIS A 73 7.06 -13.44 7.48
C HIS A 73 5.92 -12.92 8.36
N CYS A 74 4.69 -13.00 7.86
CA CYS A 74 3.45 -12.69 8.58
C CYS A 74 2.64 -13.96 8.81
N PHE A 75 2.30 -14.27 10.07
CA PHE A 75 1.53 -15.49 10.35
C PHE A 75 0.03 -15.36 10.02
N ASN A 76 -0.40 -14.18 9.58
CA ASN A 76 -1.77 -13.89 9.11
C ASN A 76 -1.89 -13.84 7.56
N GLY A 77 -0.95 -14.39 6.82
CA GLY A 77 -0.92 -14.29 5.36
C GLY A 77 -2.16 -14.83 4.64
N ARG A 78 -2.87 -15.79 5.25
CA ARG A 78 -4.03 -16.45 4.66
C ARG A 78 -5.31 -16.28 5.46
N ASP A 79 -5.27 -16.39 6.78
CA ASP A 79 -6.43 -16.38 7.67
C ASP A 79 -7.12 -15.01 7.72
N SER A 80 -6.39 -13.94 7.41
CA SER A 80 -6.93 -12.57 7.35
C SER A 80 -8.11 -12.40 6.39
N VAL A 81 -8.19 -13.22 5.36
CA VAL A 81 -9.30 -13.23 4.36
C VAL A 81 -10.00 -14.58 4.24
N ASP A 82 -9.72 -15.53 5.14
CA ASP A 82 -10.41 -16.81 5.18
C ASP A 82 -11.82 -16.62 5.76
N PRO A 83 -12.90 -16.91 4.98
CA PRO A 83 -14.26 -16.68 5.44
C PRO A 83 -14.70 -17.63 6.56
N ASP A 84 -14.02 -18.77 6.76
CA ASP A 84 -14.42 -19.82 7.67
C ASP A 84 -13.73 -19.75 9.03
N VAL A 85 -12.65 -18.95 9.18
CA VAL A 85 -11.93 -18.80 10.43
C VAL A 85 -11.77 -17.32 10.79
N ARG A 86 -11.71 -17.02 12.09
CA ARG A 86 -11.26 -15.72 12.56
C ARG A 86 -9.74 -15.64 12.39
N TYR A 87 -9.19 -14.52 11.86
CA TYR A 87 -7.74 -14.41 11.77
C TYR A 87 -7.10 -14.47 13.17
N TYR A 88 -5.94 -15.08 13.22
CA TYR A 88 -5.25 -15.38 14.48
C TYR A 88 -4.79 -14.08 15.16
N GLN A 89 -5.11 -13.96 16.44
CA GLN A 89 -4.61 -12.95 17.36
C GLN A 89 -4.03 -13.66 18.57
N GLY A 90 -2.71 -13.56 18.74
CA GLY A 90 -2.00 -14.30 19.78
C GLY A 90 -0.51 -14.34 19.56
N PRO A 91 0.20 -15.11 20.42
CA PRO A 91 1.64 -15.25 20.35
C PRO A 91 2.12 -16.06 19.14
N GLY A 92 3.29 -15.65 18.63
CA GLY A 92 4.09 -16.43 17.69
C GLY A 92 5.57 -16.38 18.08
N TRP A 93 6.27 -17.45 17.85
CA TRP A 93 7.69 -17.58 18.19
C TRP A 93 8.53 -17.82 16.94
N TYR A 94 9.62 -17.11 16.86
CA TYR A 94 10.67 -17.30 15.86
C TYR A 94 11.95 -17.75 16.56
N ARG A 95 12.70 -18.67 15.96
CA ARG A 95 14.03 -19.04 16.45
C ARG A 95 15.02 -19.21 15.30
N THR A 96 16.27 -18.90 15.56
CA THR A 96 17.39 -19.10 14.62
C THR A 96 18.71 -19.28 15.38
N LYS A 97 19.76 -19.64 14.64
CA LYS A 97 21.14 -19.66 15.14
C LYS A 97 22.00 -18.82 14.22
N ILE A 98 22.64 -17.79 14.75
CA ILE A 98 23.41 -16.81 13.98
C ILE A 98 24.90 -16.89 14.31
N SER A 99 25.75 -16.65 13.32
CA SER A 99 27.19 -16.52 13.51
C SER A 99 27.57 -15.04 13.64
N ILE A 100 28.27 -14.68 14.70
CA ILE A 100 28.69 -13.31 14.95
C ILE A 100 30.10 -13.12 14.41
N LYS A 101 30.32 -12.09 13.59
CA LYS A 101 31.62 -11.74 12.99
C LYS A 101 31.81 -10.22 13.09
N ASN A 102 31.84 -9.72 14.34
CA ASN A 102 32.06 -8.28 14.56
C ASN A 102 33.52 -7.93 14.20
N PRO A 103 33.77 -7.03 13.23
CA PRO A 103 35.11 -6.63 12.81
C PRO A 103 35.79 -5.67 13.79
N TYR A 104 35.06 -5.11 14.76
CA TYR A 104 35.56 -4.09 15.68
C TYR A 104 36.02 -4.72 17.00
N THR A 105 37.20 -4.36 17.43
CA THR A 105 37.67 -4.67 18.80
C THR A 105 36.85 -3.88 19.81
N GLU A 106 36.26 -4.54 20.81
CA GLU A 106 35.32 -3.92 21.77
C GLU A 106 34.09 -3.29 21.12
N GLY A 107 33.78 -3.64 19.85
CA GLY A 107 32.62 -3.13 19.13
C GLY A 107 31.29 -3.65 19.69
N ARG A 108 30.23 -3.01 19.27
CA ARG A 108 28.85 -3.37 19.66
C ARG A 108 28.19 -4.19 18.54
N THR A 109 27.31 -5.08 18.93
CA THR A 109 26.53 -5.92 18.01
C THR A 109 25.04 -5.72 18.32
N LEU A 110 24.31 -5.20 17.34
CA LEU A 110 22.91 -4.91 17.47
C LEU A 110 22.08 -5.84 16.57
N LEU A 111 20.91 -6.28 17.06
CA LEU A 111 19.85 -6.79 16.22
C LEU A 111 18.94 -5.62 15.87
N HIS A 112 18.80 -5.34 14.59
CA HIS A 112 17.97 -4.29 14.02
C HIS A 112 16.71 -4.90 13.39
N PHE A 113 15.55 -4.32 13.73
CA PHE A 113 14.25 -4.71 13.21
C PHE A 113 13.65 -3.53 12.44
N ASP A 114 13.25 -3.73 11.19
CA ASP A 114 12.52 -2.70 10.43
C ASP A 114 11.04 -2.59 10.87
N GLY A 115 10.57 -3.53 11.69
CA GLY A 115 9.25 -3.61 12.31
C GLY A 115 8.89 -5.05 12.68
N ALA A 116 8.14 -5.23 13.77
CA ALA A 116 7.70 -6.55 14.25
C ALA A 116 6.40 -6.43 15.06
N GLY A 117 5.43 -7.20 14.73
CA GLY A 117 4.09 -6.93 15.25
C GLY A 117 3.52 -7.86 16.29
N GLN A 118 2.91 -7.26 17.29
CA GLN A 118 2.81 -5.83 17.68
C GLN A 118 3.63 -5.58 18.96
N LYS A 119 3.75 -6.62 19.81
CA LYS A 119 4.56 -6.66 21.03
C LYS A 119 5.64 -7.69 20.83
N SER A 120 6.91 -7.30 20.94
CA SER A 120 8.03 -8.17 20.64
C SER A 120 8.98 -8.28 21.81
N ARG A 121 9.56 -9.48 22.02
CA ARG A 121 10.64 -9.73 22.98
C ARG A 121 11.74 -10.56 22.33
N VAL A 122 12.99 -10.16 22.55
CA VAL A 122 14.16 -10.81 21.96
C VAL A 122 14.95 -11.53 23.05
N PHE A 123 15.33 -12.76 22.74
CA PHE A 123 16.11 -13.61 23.62
C PHE A 123 17.40 -14.07 22.94
N VAL A 124 18.51 -14.00 23.67
CA VAL A 124 19.78 -14.67 23.32
C VAL A 124 19.96 -15.83 24.29
N GLY A 125 19.92 -17.06 23.77
CA GLY A 125 19.76 -18.23 24.60
C GLY A 125 18.47 -18.15 25.42
N MET A 126 18.59 -18.11 26.74
CA MET A 126 17.47 -17.96 27.68
C MET A 126 17.32 -16.55 28.26
N LYS A 127 18.24 -15.63 27.93
CA LYS A 127 18.23 -14.28 28.45
C LYS A 127 17.36 -13.36 27.58
N ASN A 128 16.35 -12.71 28.17
CA ASN A 128 15.66 -11.57 27.56
C ASN A 128 16.70 -10.42 27.44
N VAL A 129 16.92 -9.94 26.21
CA VAL A 129 17.89 -8.88 25.90
C VAL A 129 17.24 -7.58 25.47
N GLY A 130 15.95 -7.60 25.16
CA GLY A 130 15.19 -6.40 24.79
C GLY A 130 13.74 -6.72 24.44
N GLU A 131 12.90 -5.70 24.49
CA GLU A 131 11.49 -5.76 24.12
C GLU A 131 11.05 -4.46 23.45
N HIS A 132 10.01 -4.53 22.63
CA HIS A 132 9.44 -3.40 21.92
C HIS A 132 7.92 -3.53 21.82
N ASN A 133 7.23 -2.43 22.03
CA ASN A 133 5.81 -2.28 21.80
C ASN A 133 5.60 -1.30 20.64
N GLY A 134 4.78 -1.70 19.70
CA GLY A 134 4.59 -1.01 18.42
C GLY A 134 5.07 -1.88 17.28
N GLY A 135 4.24 -2.02 16.24
CA GLY A 135 4.56 -2.95 15.14
C GLY A 135 5.30 -2.30 13.98
N TYR A 136 5.33 -0.98 13.91
CA TYR A 136 5.56 -0.28 12.64
C TYR A 136 6.84 0.54 12.59
N ASP A 137 7.44 0.89 13.72
CA ASP A 137 8.69 1.63 13.80
C ASP A 137 9.91 0.71 13.85
N GLN A 138 11.06 1.25 13.46
CA GLN A 138 12.34 0.54 13.53
C GLN A 138 12.87 0.57 14.97
N TRP A 139 13.57 -0.49 15.38
CA TRP A 139 14.17 -0.57 16.70
C TRP A 139 15.40 -1.48 16.73
N ASP A 140 16.27 -1.24 17.69
CA ASP A 140 17.54 -1.94 17.88
C ASP A 140 17.61 -2.61 19.25
N VAL A 141 18.24 -3.78 19.30
CA VAL A 141 18.58 -4.48 20.56
C VAL A 141 20.06 -4.73 20.61
N ASP A 142 20.74 -4.15 21.58
CA ASP A 142 22.15 -4.43 21.80
C ASP A 142 22.34 -5.79 22.49
N ILE A 143 22.88 -6.74 21.76
CA ILE A 143 23.12 -8.11 22.23
C ILE A 143 24.58 -8.36 22.68
N THR A 144 25.44 -7.37 22.65
CA THR A 144 26.88 -7.49 22.95
C THR A 144 27.19 -8.18 24.27
N ASP A 145 26.53 -7.74 25.36
CA ASP A 145 26.75 -8.30 26.69
C ASP A 145 26.21 -9.74 26.85
N ALA A 146 25.28 -10.15 25.96
CA ALA A 146 24.79 -11.52 25.94
C ALA A 146 25.75 -12.44 25.17
N ILE A 147 26.39 -11.94 24.10
CA ILE A 147 27.37 -12.69 23.29
C ILE A 147 28.60 -13.03 24.10
N SER A 148 29.11 -12.12 24.94
CA SER A 148 30.32 -12.34 25.73
C SER A 148 30.30 -13.57 26.68
N LYS A 149 29.11 -14.12 26.90
CA LYS A 149 28.85 -15.29 27.77
C LYS A 149 28.67 -16.60 26.97
N VAL A 150 28.76 -16.57 25.66
CA VAL A 150 28.60 -17.72 24.76
C VAL A 150 29.97 -18.07 24.17
N ASP A 151 30.26 -19.38 24.00
CA ASP A 151 31.46 -19.84 23.33
C ASP A 151 31.59 -19.17 21.95
N SER A 152 32.71 -18.51 21.70
CA SER A 152 32.94 -17.70 20.49
C SER A 152 32.94 -18.53 19.18
N GLN A 153 32.97 -19.85 19.26
CA GLN A 153 32.89 -20.74 18.09
C GLN A 153 31.48 -21.31 17.86
N ALA A 154 30.55 -21.15 18.81
CA ALA A 154 29.21 -21.68 18.68
C ALA A 154 28.27 -20.66 17.98
N ALA A 155 27.38 -21.16 17.14
CA ALA A 155 26.32 -20.33 16.58
C ALA A 155 25.39 -19.86 17.72
N LEU A 156 25.14 -18.54 17.79
CA LEU A 156 24.37 -17.87 18.83
C LEU A 156 22.88 -18.17 18.67
N PRO A 157 22.21 -18.81 19.65
CA PRO A 157 20.78 -19.07 19.58
C PRO A 157 19.99 -17.78 19.88
N VAL A 158 19.15 -17.36 18.93
CA VAL A 158 18.29 -16.18 19.03
C VAL A 158 16.82 -16.60 18.88
N ALA A 159 15.97 -16.15 19.80
CA ALA A 159 14.53 -16.30 19.67
C ALA A 159 13.83 -14.94 19.76
N VAL A 160 12.74 -14.80 19.00
CA VAL A 160 11.90 -13.60 19.00
C VAL A 160 10.47 -14.04 19.22
N PHE A 161 9.86 -13.45 20.24
CA PHE A 161 8.43 -13.54 20.52
C PHE A 161 7.72 -12.37 19.85
N CYS A 162 6.63 -12.62 19.15
CA CYS A 162 5.75 -11.60 18.61
C CYS A 162 4.31 -11.92 19.03
N ASP A 163 3.54 -10.89 19.45
CA ASP A 163 2.14 -11.05 19.85
C ASP A 163 1.29 -9.92 19.27
N ASN A 164 0.30 -10.27 18.44
CA ASN A 164 -0.66 -9.33 17.88
C ASN A 164 -2.00 -9.30 18.63
N SER A 165 -2.08 -9.85 19.83
CA SER A 165 -3.27 -9.79 20.67
C SER A 165 -3.66 -8.35 21.02
N ARG A 166 -4.97 -8.11 21.11
CA ARG A 166 -5.53 -6.81 21.52
C ARG A 166 -5.66 -6.73 23.05
N ASP A 167 -5.25 -5.63 23.60
CA ASP A 167 -5.59 -5.19 24.95
C ASP A 167 -5.82 -3.66 24.98
N SER A 168 -6.14 -3.11 26.16
CA SER A 168 -6.44 -1.69 26.32
C SER A 168 -5.26 -0.73 26.07
N GLU A 169 -4.05 -1.26 26.00
CA GLU A 169 -2.81 -0.49 25.76
C GLU A 169 -2.26 -0.66 24.36
N SER A 170 -2.87 -1.54 23.55
CA SER A 170 -2.43 -1.83 22.17
C SER A 170 -2.93 -0.80 21.18
N ILE A 171 -2.10 -0.44 20.20
CA ILE A 171 -2.38 0.41 19.06
C ILE A 171 -1.96 -0.37 17.79
N PRO A 172 -2.76 -0.38 16.71
CA PRO A 172 -4.07 0.25 16.48
C PRO A 172 -5.25 -0.45 17.18
N SER A 173 -6.41 0.21 17.12
CA SER A 173 -7.71 -0.31 17.55
C SER A 173 -8.20 -1.46 16.67
N ASP A 174 -8.97 -2.42 17.24
CA ASP A 174 -9.70 -3.44 16.46
C ASP A 174 -10.85 -2.84 15.62
N LEU A 175 -11.24 -1.57 15.88
CA LEU A 175 -12.20 -0.83 15.09
C LEU A 175 -11.59 -0.16 13.85
N SER A 176 -10.26 -0.21 13.72
CA SER A 176 -9.57 0.22 12.50
C SER A 176 -9.97 -0.68 11.33
N ASP A 177 -10.23 -0.08 10.17
CA ASP A 177 -10.68 -0.82 8.97
C ASP A 177 -9.49 -1.51 8.26
N PHE A 178 -8.59 -2.13 9.03
CA PHE A 178 -7.48 -2.95 8.57
C PHE A 178 -7.06 -3.97 9.66
N ASN A 179 -6.34 -5.01 9.26
CA ASN A 179 -5.89 -6.05 10.18
C ASN A 179 -4.66 -5.60 10.96
N ARG A 180 -4.62 -5.99 12.24
CA ARG A 180 -3.45 -5.90 13.08
C ARG A 180 -2.63 -7.17 12.91
N TYR A 181 -1.68 -7.12 11.98
CA TYR A 181 -0.86 -8.26 11.62
C TYR A 181 0.19 -8.61 12.67
N GLY A 182 0.60 -9.88 12.69
CA GLY A 182 1.62 -10.37 13.60
C GLY A 182 2.77 -11.07 12.88
N GLY A 183 3.95 -11.00 13.51
CA GLY A 183 5.16 -11.65 13.04
C GLY A 183 6.34 -10.71 12.78
N LEU A 184 7.43 -11.29 12.26
CA LEU A 184 8.58 -10.57 11.72
C LEU A 184 8.28 -10.22 10.25
N TYR A 185 7.32 -9.32 10.04
CA TYR A 185 6.81 -9.00 8.70
C TYR A 185 7.62 -7.93 7.96
N ARG A 186 8.74 -7.47 8.53
CA ARG A 186 9.79 -6.67 7.88
C ARG A 186 11.14 -7.31 8.12
N HIS A 187 12.20 -6.76 7.50
CA HIS A 187 13.54 -7.33 7.59
C HIS A 187 14.15 -7.27 9.00
N VAL A 188 15.00 -8.24 9.30
CA VAL A 188 15.85 -8.27 10.48
C VAL A 188 17.31 -8.29 10.06
N SER A 189 18.16 -7.53 10.74
CA SER A 189 19.58 -7.45 10.41
C SER A 189 20.46 -7.46 11.66
N LEU A 190 21.70 -7.94 11.49
CA LEU A 190 22.80 -7.66 12.42
C LEU A 190 23.51 -6.37 11.98
N VAL A 191 23.76 -5.51 12.95
CA VAL A 191 24.55 -4.28 12.77
C VAL A 191 25.75 -4.34 13.68
N TYR A 192 26.93 -4.17 13.09
CA TYR A 192 28.20 -4.07 13.82
C TYR A 192 28.67 -2.64 13.80
N CYS A 193 29.02 -2.10 14.96
CA CYS A 193 29.55 -0.75 15.08
C CYS A 193 30.69 -0.67 16.11
N PRO A 194 31.57 0.35 16.02
CA PRO A 194 32.56 0.65 17.06
C PRO A 194 31.90 0.92 18.42
N GLN A 195 32.68 0.99 19.47
CA GLN A 195 32.24 1.27 20.85
C GLN A 195 31.43 2.58 20.97
N VAL A 196 31.82 3.58 20.17
CA VAL A 196 31.09 4.82 19.93
C VAL A 196 30.87 4.98 18.42
N SER A 197 29.65 5.27 18.00
CA SER A 197 29.25 5.40 16.57
C SER A 197 28.16 6.45 16.38
N LEU A 198 27.91 6.82 15.14
CA LEU A 198 26.74 7.62 14.80
C LEU A 198 25.47 6.76 14.94
N GLN A 199 24.49 7.26 15.67
CA GLN A 199 23.16 6.64 15.80
C GLN A 199 22.21 7.19 14.74
N ARG A 200 22.23 8.54 14.55
CA ARG A 200 21.31 9.25 13.65
C ARG A 200 21.97 10.51 13.10
N ILE A 201 21.58 10.87 11.90
CA ILE A 201 21.90 12.15 11.28
C ILE A 201 20.61 12.78 10.79
N HIS A 202 20.32 14.01 11.17
CA HIS A 202 19.24 14.81 10.62
C HIS A 202 19.79 15.93 9.73
N ILE A 203 19.22 16.05 8.52
CA ILE A 203 19.68 16.96 7.50
C ILE A 203 18.55 17.94 7.17
N GLU A 204 18.72 19.17 7.58
CA GLU A 204 17.81 20.28 7.25
C GLU A 204 18.34 21.02 6.03
N SER A 205 17.48 21.26 5.06
CA SER A 205 17.83 22.07 3.89
C SER A 205 16.81 23.19 3.68
N ALA A 206 17.28 24.38 3.38
CA ALA A 206 16.45 25.53 3.07
C ALA A 206 16.96 26.23 1.81
N ILE A 207 16.03 26.68 0.98
CA ILE A 207 16.36 27.50 -0.19
C ILE A 207 16.83 28.86 0.30
N GLY A 208 18.03 29.29 -0.13
CA GLY A 208 18.63 30.57 0.15
C GLY A 208 18.38 31.61 -0.97
N GLU A 209 19.26 32.59 -1.10
CA GLU A 209 19.19 33.58 -2.18
C GLU A 209 19.62 32.99 -3.53
N GLY A 210 18.86 33.28 -4.57
CA GLY A 210 19.10 32.81 -5.92
C GLY A 210 18.93 31.30 -6.05
N SER A 211 19.94 30.60 -6.60
CA SER A 211 19.97 29.14 -6.74
C SER A 211 20.71 28.44 -5.59
N ASN A 212 21.07 29.16 -4.52
CA ASN A 212 21.82 28.59 -3.40
C ASN A 212 20.89 27.97 -2.35
N SER A 213 21.40 27.01 -1.58
CA SER A 213 20.70 26.43 -0.44
C SER A 213 21.61 26.29 0.76
N ILE A 214 21.04 26.43 1.95
CA ILE A 214 21.71 26.24 3.23
C ILE A 214 21.35 24.85 3.73
N VAL A 215 22.38 24.08 4.13
CA VAL A 215 22.20 22.74 4.73
C VAL A 215 22.80 22.73 6.12
N LYS A 216 22.03 22.23 7.08
CA LYS A 216 22.46 22.02 8.46
C LYS A 216 22.39 20.54 8.77
N ILE A 217 23.42 20.02 9.43
CA ILE A 217 23.49 18.62 9.82
C ILE A 217 23.57 18.53 11.35
N ARG A 218 22.63 17.82 11.93
CA ARG A 218 22.65 17.43 13.34
C ARG A 218 22.94 15.93 13.43
N ALA A 219 23.67 15.53 14.48
CA ALA A 219 24.02 14.14 14.67
C ALA A 219 23.82 13.72 16.15
N ARG A 220 23.41 12.47 16.33
CA ARG A 220 23.30 11.81 17.64
C ARG A 220 24.24 10.59 17.66
N LEU A 221 24.92 10.40 18.82
CA LEU A 221 25.83 9.29 19.00
C LEU A 221 25.13 8.10 19.68
N TYR A 222 25.51 6.89 19.25
CA TYR A 222 25.35 5.68 20.04
C TYR A 222 26.60 5.47 20.87
N ASN A 223 26.52 5.71 22.17
CA ASN A 223 27.64 5.70 23.12
C ASN A 223 27.26 5.05 24.46
N PRO A 224 26.86 3.75 24.46
CA PRO A 224 26.34 3.09 25.66
C PRO A 224 27.40 2.88 26.75
N THR A 225 28.68 2.95 26.40
CA THR A 225 29.79 2.75 27.32
C THR A 225 30.35 4.06 27.88
N SER A 226 29.75 5.20 27.53
CA SER A 226 30.27 6.53 27.90
C SER A 226 31.73 6.76 27.50
N TYR A 227 32.08 6.38 26.26
CA TYR A 227 33.40 6.66 25.66
C TYR A 227 33.70 8.15 25.73
N ARG A 228 34.94 8.55 26.12
CA ARG A 228 35.31 9.95 26.42
C ARG A 228 36.52 10.46 25.63
N ASP A 229 37.30 9.58 24.99
CA ASP A 229 38.43 10.03 24.18
C ASP A 229 37.95 10.78 22.94
N ASP A 230 38.80 11.64 22.41
CA ASP A 230 38.48 12.39 21.18
C ASP A 230 38.17 11.49 20.00
N ILE A 231 37.25 11.94 19.21
CA ILE A 231 36.75 11.34 17.97
C ILE A 231 37.02 12.26 16.79
N GLU A 232 37.06 11.71 15.61
CA GLU A 232 37.18 12.44 14.35
C GLU A 232 35.90 12.21 13.53
N LEU A 233 35.17 13.29 13.19
CA LEU A 233 33.98 13.26 12.37
C LEU A 233 34.28 13.82 11.00
N SER A 234 34.12 13.01 9.96
CA SER A 234 34.19 13.41 8.55
C SER A 234 32.84 13.44 7.94
N ILE A 235 32.47 14.52 7.26
CA ILE A 235 31.22 14.68 6.52
C ILE A 235 31.54 14.94 5.06
N LYS A 236 30.96 14.16 4.17
CA LYS A 236 31.08 14.29 2.72
C LYS A 236 29.70 14.35 2.09
N ILE A 237 29.44 15.41 1.33
CA ILE A 237 28.20 15.56 0.58
C ILE A 237 28.49 15.32 -0.90
N GLN A 238 27.65 14.49 -1.52
CA GLN A 238 27.71 14.17 -2.94
C GLN A 238 26.39 14.57 -3.62
N ASP A 239 26.50 15.05 -4.85
CA ASP A 239 25.34 15.25 -5.71
C ASP A 239 24.81 13.92 -6.26
N GLY A 240 23.67 13.95 -6.99
CA GLY A 240 23.04 12.75 -7.57
C GLY A 240 23.90 12.00 -8.59
N TYR A 241 25.05 12.56 -8.99
CA TYR A 241 26.03 11.91 -9.89
C TYR A 241 27.26 11.39 -9.13
N GLY A 242 27.26 11.49 -7.80
CA GLY A 242 28.38 11.05 -6.95
C GLY A 242 29.55 12.04 -6.86
N LYS A 243 29.41 13.25 -7.43
CA LYS A 243 30.44 14.30 -7.31
C LYS A 243 30.41 14.91 -5.90
N THR A 244 31.55 14.94 -5.23
CA THR A 244 31.67 15.62 -3.94
C THR A 244 31.53 17.14 -4.13
N ILE A 245 30.58 17.73 -3.38
CA ILE A 245 30.27 19.16 -3.39
C ILE A 245 30.63 19.86 -2.08
N HIS A 246 30.76 19.11 -0.99
CA HIS A 246 31.23 19.60 0.29
C HIS A 246 31.98 18.46 1.03
N GLU A 247 33.03 18.80 1.76
CA GLU A 247 33.78 17.86 2.60
C GLU A 247 34.39 18.61 3.80
N SER A 248 34.22 18.03 4.99
CA SER A 248 34.82 18.54 6.23
C SER A 248 35.34 17.39 7.10
N ASN A 249 36.28 17.73 7.96
CA ASN A 249 36.87 16.82 8.94
C ASN A 249 37.16 17.57 10.24
N GLN A 250 36.59 17.10 11.35
CA GLN A 250 36.65 17.79 12.65
C GLN A 250 37.03 16.81 13.75
N LYS A 251 38.01 17.22 14.61
CA LYS A 251 38.28 16.53 15.88
C LYS A 251 37.41 17.14 16.96
N MET A 252 36.72 16.31 17.74
CA MET A 252 35.87 16.76 18.83
C MET A 252 35.76 15.69 19.93
N SER A 253 35.31 16.10 21.10
CA SER A 253 34.95 15.14 22.15
C SER A 253 33.54 14.59 21.89
N PRO A 254 33.26 13.34 22.30
CA PRO A 254 31.91 12.80 22.26
C PRO A 254 30.91 13.71 22.99
N TRP A 255 29.67 13.71 22.51
CA TRP A 255 28.61 14.55 23.06
C TRP A 255 27.39 13.69 23.42
N ASP A 256 26.58 14.23 24.31
CA ASP A 256 25.28 13.67 24.68
C ASP A 256 24.19 14.35 23.84
N ASP A 257 23.03 13.72 23.70
CA ASP A 257 21.87 14.16 22.92
C ASP A 257 22.17 14.44 21.42
N GLU A 258 21.44 15.33 20.78
CA GLU A 258 21.63 15.73 19.39
C GLU A 258 22.39 17.05 19.30
N LYS A 259 23.39 17.12 18.41
CA LYS A 259 24.27 18.27 18.24
C LYS A 259 24.31 18.68 16.76
N GLU A 260 24.26 19.99 16.49
CA GLU A 260 24.62 20.54 15.19
C GLU A 260 26.14 20.38 14.97
N VAL A 261 26.48 19.63 13.92
CA VAL A 261 27.88 19.27 13.63
C VAL A 261 28.41 19.91 12.35
N GLU A 262 27.53 20.40 11.45
CA GLU A 262 27.94 21.02 10.20
C GLU A 262 26.88 21.98 9.67
N VAL A 263 27.30 23.13 9.11
CA VAL A 263 26.47 24.06 8.34
C VAL A 263 27.24 24.51 7.10
N PHE A 264 26.65 24.36 5.93
CA PHE A 264 27.29 24.75 4.67
C PHE A 264 26.28 25.20 3.62
N ASN A 265 26.79 25.79 2.51
CA ASN A 265 25.97 26.20 1.39
C ASN A 265 26.20 25.28 0.18
N ILE A 266 25.11 24.91 -0.51
CA ILE A 266 25.17 24.30 -1.84
C ILE A 266 24.95 25.42 -2.86
N THR A 267 25.96 25.71 -3.70
CA THR A 267 25.85 26.63 -4.81
C THR A 267 25.16 25.94 -5.98
N ASP A 268 24.26 26.65 -6.68
CA ASP A 268 23.46 26.11 -7.80
C ASP A 268 22.75 24.77 -7.46
N SER A 269 22.08 24.77 -6.32
CA SER A 269 21.40 23.59 -5.82
C SER A 269 20.27 23.14 -6.75
N LYS A 270 20.18 21.83 -6.99
CA LYS A 270 19.09 21.22 -7.73
C LYS A 270 17.96 20.88 -6.78
N LEU A 271 16.77 21.38 -7.07
CA LEU A 271 15.61 21.16 -6.22
C LEU A 271 14.99 19.80 -6.50
N TRP A 272 14.52 19.15 -5.43
CA TRP A 272 13.72 17.93 -5.51
C TRP A 272 12.27 18.26 -5.86
N SER A 273 11.68 17.51 -6.82
CA SER A 273 10.28 17.62 -7.19
C SER A 273 9.78 16.30 -7.83
N PRO A 274 8.46 16.09 -8.00
CA PRO A 274 7.91 14.91 -8.67
C PRO A 274 8.44 14.67 -10.10
N THR A 275 8.78 15.72 -10.81
CA THR A 275 9.31 15.66 -12.19
C THR A 275 10.83 15.64 -12.24
N SER A 276 11.51 16.04 -11.16
CA SER A 276 12.97 16.05 -11.02
C SER A 276 13.36 15.67 -9.59
N PRO A 277 13.29 14.37 -9.23
CA PRO A 277 13.54 13.91 -7.87
C PRO A 277 15.05 13.84 -7.56
N HIS A 278 15.70 15.01 -7.55
CA HIS A 278 17.15 15.12 -7.33
C HIS A 278 17.50 14.89 -5.86
N LEU A 279 18.32 13.88 -5.59
CA LEU A 279 18.78 13.52 -4.25
C LEU A 279 20.26 13.78 -4.09
N TYR A 280 20.62 14.34 -2.96
CA TYR A 280 21.99 14.42 -2.45
C TYR A 280 22.25 13.28 -1.47
N SER A 281 23.53 12.90 -1.30
CA SER A 281 23.95 11.92 -0.29
C SER A 281 24.87 12.58 0.72
N CYS A 282 24.59 12.40 2.00
CA CYS A 282 25.45 12.73 3.11
C CYS A 282 26.13 11.43 3.60
N ILE A 283 27.44 11.41 3.57
CA ILE A 283 28.25 10.31 4.09
C ILE A 283 28.98 10.88 5.31
N ALA A 284 28.61 10.42 6.49
CA ALA A 284 29.26 10.82 7.75
C ALA A 284 29.99 9.63 8.36
N ILE A 285 31.26 9.83 8.64
CA ILE A 285 32.18 8.83 9.19
C ILE A 285 32.67 9.31 10.53
N LEU A 286 32.52 8.46 11.55
CA LEU A 286 33.08 8.70 12.88
C LEU A 286 34.19 7.71 13.14
N LYS A 287 35.39 8.25 13.43
CA LYS A 287 36.58 7.49 13.77
C LYS A 287 36.91 7.67 15.24
N SER A 288 37.18 6.57 15.91
CA SER A 288 37.63 6.50 17.30
C SER A 288 38.80 5.53 17.44
N LYS A 289 39.33 5.36 18.63
CA LYS A 289 40.36 4.32 18.90
C LYS A 289 39.81 2.89 18.73
N SER A 290 38.50 2.71 18.89
CA SER A 290 37.83 1.40 18.76
C SER A 290 37.46 1.04 17.32
N GLY A 291 37.67 1.94 16.38
CA GLY A 291 37.42 1.71 14.95
C GLY A 291 36.77 2.90 14.26
N GLU A 292 36.38 2.70 13.01
CA GLU A 292 35.73 3.65 12.14
C GLU A 292 34.42 3.07 11.65
N GLY A 293 33.34 3.85 11.79
CA GLY A 293 31.99 3.49 11.30
C GLY A 293 31.26 4.73 10.82
N GLY A 294 30.25 4.57 9.95
CA GLY A 294 29.56 5.72 9.41
C GLY A 294 28.11 5.44 9.00
N LEU A 295 27.41 6.50 8.70
CA LEU A 295 26.05 6.50 8.13
C LEU A 295 26.07 7.16 6.75
N LYS A 296 25.22 6.67 5.87
CA LYS A 296 24.92 7.29 4.58
C LYS A 296 23.43 7.59 4.52
N GLU A 297 23.11 8.87 4.46
CA GLU A 297 21.75 9.36 4.37
C GLU A 297 21.53 10.10 3.04
N ARG A 298 20.29 10.09 2.55
CA ARG A 298 19.90 10.87 1.37
C ARG A 298 19.03 12.04 1.81
N PHE A 299 19.06 13.14 1.06
CA PHE A 299 18.19 14.27 1.27
C PHE A 299 17.92 15.00 -0.03
N GLY A 300 16.85 15.80 -0.07
CA GLY A 300 16.51 16.65 -1.19
C GLY A 300 16.25 18.09 -0.73
N VAL A 301 16.61 19.05 -1.57
CA VAL A 301 16.35 20.47 -1.32
C VAL A 301 15.00 20.84 -1.92
N ARG A 302 14.10 21.40 -1.12
CA ARG A 302 12.78 21.86 -1.56
C ARG A 302 12.19 22.90 -0.62
N SER A 303 11.17 23.63 -1.10
CA SER A 303 10.32 24.47 -0.26
C SER A 303 8.86 24.07 -0.37
N LEU A 304 8.12 24.16 0.74
CA LEU A 304 6.71 23.83 0.85
C LEU A 304 5.93 25.09 1.24
N GLU A 305 4.90 25.42 0.47
CA GLU A 305 4.05 26.58 0.76
C GLU A 305 2.58 26.14 0.71
N TRP A 306 1.88 26.34 1.82
CA TRP A 306 0.46 26.06 1.98
C TRP A 306 -0.28 27.40 1.99
N ILE A 307 -1.19 27.60 1.04
CA ILE A 307 -1.94 28.87 0.89
C ILE A 307 -3.29 28.71 1.57
N GLU A 308 -3.64 29.65 2.44
CA GLU A 308 -4.94 29.68 3.12
C GLU A 308 -6.06 29.76 2.08
N HIS A 309 -7.04 28.82 2.19
CA HIS A 309 -8.15 28.60 1.23
C HIS A 309 -7.69 28.41 -0.24
N GLY A 310 -6.46 28.01 -0.44
CA GLY A 310 -5.82 27.98 -1.75
C GLY A 310 -5.01 26.72 -2.03
N PRO A 311 -4.25 26.74 -3.13
CA PRO A 311 -3.48 25.59 -3.55
C PRO A 311 -2.24 25.35 -2.69
N PHE A 312 -1.65 24.18 -2.86
CA PHE A 312 -0.28 23.88 -2.44
C PHE A 312 0.71 24.30 -3.51
N LYS A 313 1.89 24.79 -3.06
CA LYS A 313 3.04 25.05 -3.93
C LYS A 313 4.27 24.29 -3.45
N LEU A 314 4.99 23.73 -4.40
CA LEU A 314 6.31 23.13 -4.23
C LEU A 314 7.33 23.97 -5.01
N ASN A 315 8.40 24.42 -4.34
CA ASN A 315 9.43 25.27 -4.97
C ASN A 315 8.84 26.52 -5.63
N ALA A 316 7.90 27.17 -4.95
CA ALA A 316 7.14 28.34 -5.39
C ALA A 316 6.14 28.10 -6.56
N GLU A 317 6.10 26.92 -7.16
CA GLU A 317 5.17 26.58 -8.23
C GLU A 317 3.95 25.81 -7.71
N ARG A 318 2.75 26.15 -8.25
CA ARG A 318 1.53 25.41 -7.90
C ARG A 318 1.65 23.94 -8.30
N LEU A 319 1.36 23.06 -7.36
CA LEU A 319 1.27 21.62 -7.58
C LEU A 319 -0.06 21.09 -7.06
N LEU A 320 -0.92 20.56 -7.94
CA LEU A 320 -2.09 19.80 -7.52
C LEU A 320 -1.62 18.43 -7.01
N LEU A 321 -1.90 18.12 -5.74
CA LEU A 321 -1.57 16.82 -5.16
C LEU A 321 -2.57 15.76 -5.65
N ARG A 322 -2.14 14.96 -6.62
CA ARG A 322 -2.87 13.83 -7.23
C ARG A 322 -2.55 12.58 -6.47
N GLY A 323 -3.40 12.25 -5.51
CA GLY A 323 -3.06 11.32 -4.43
C GLY A 323 -3.82 10.01 -4.42
N THR A 324 -3.19 9.05 -3.76
CA THR A 324 -3.77 7.77 -3.36
C THR A 324 -3.29 7.37 -1.96
N HIS A 325 -3.70 6.17 -1.49
CA HIS A 325 -3.23 5.59 -0.23
C HIS A 325 -2.50 4.28 -0.45
N TYR A 326 -1.68 3.92 0.54
CA TYR A 326 -0.96 2.66 0.56
C TYR A 326 -1.10 1.97 1.91
N HIS A 327 -1.52 0.69 1.88
CA HIS A 327 -1.41 -0.25 2.99
C HIS A 327 -0.34 -1.31 2.69
N GLU A 328 0.46 -1.70 3.67
CA GLU A 328 1.33 -2.86 3.58
C GLU A 328 0.49 -4.13 3.69
N ASP A 329 -0.14 -4.49 2.59
CA ASP A 329 -0.93 -5.71 2.48
C ASP A 329 -0.86 -6.23 1.03
N HIS A 330 -0.66 -7.55 0.89
CA HIS A 330 -0.64 -8.20 -0.42
C HIS A 330 -1.22 -9.62 -0.33
N ALA A 331 -1.82 -10.07 -1.43
CA ALA A 331 -2.42 -11.39 -1.53
C ALA A 331 -1.46 -12.52 -1.14
N GLY A 332 -1.87 -13.38 -0.22
CA GLY A 332 -1.12 -14.57 0.22
C GLY A 332 -0.03 -14.32 1.26
N VAL A 333 0.41 -13.08 1.48
CA VAL A 333 1.51 -12.72 2.41
C VAL A 333 1.13 -11.67 3.45
N ALA A 334 -0.04 -11.01 3.28
CA ALA A 334 -0.48 -9.89 4.13
C ALA A 334 0.62 -8.81 4.28
N ALA A 335 1.01 -8.43 5.53
CA ALA A 335 2.00 -7.39 5.77
C ALA A 335 3.45 -7.77 5.38
N ALA A 336 3.75 -9.05 5.20
CA ALA A 336 5.08 -9.50 4.78
C ALA A 336 5.31 -9.29 3.27
N VAL A 337 5.14 -8.07 2.80
CA VAL A 337 5.20 -7.73 1.37
C VAL A 337 6.64 -7.81 0.87
N PRO A 338 6.96 -8.65 -0.14
CA PRO A 338 8.30 -8.71 -0.70
C PRO A 338 8.73 -7.37 -1.33
N ASP A 339 10.00 -7.01 -1.22
CA ASP A 339 10.57 -5.77 -1.75
C ASP A 339 10.23 -5.53 -3.22
N GLU A 340 10.26 -6.57 -4.04
CA GLU A 340 9.93 -6.47 -5.47
C GLU A 340 8.47 -6.07 -5.69
N VAL A 341 7.55 -6.57 -4.86
CA VAL A 341 6.13 -6.19 -4.90
C VAL A 341 5.94 -4.73 -4.46
N VAL A 342 6.68 -4.27 -3.44
CA VAL A 342 6.69 -2.87 -3.03
C VAL A 342 7.16 -1.99 -4.19
N ARG A 343 8.30 -2.32 -4.81
CA ARG A 343 8.85 -1.59 -5.98
C ARG A 343 7.86 -1.53 -7.13
N GLN A 344 7.25 -2.66 -7.48
CA GLN A 344 6.26 -2.70 -8.56
C GLN A 344 5.02 -1.87 -8.23
N THR A 345 4.56 -1.90 -6.97
CA THR A 345 3.38 -1.13 -6.54
C THR A 345 3.63 0.38 -6.64
N LEU A 346 4.74 0.88 -6.10
CA LEU A 346 5.09 2.32 -6.16
C LEU A 346 5.36 2.77 -7.62
N LYS A 347 6.00 1.92 -8.42
CA LYS A 347 6.19 2.17 -9.85
C LYS A 347 4.85 2.25 -10.59
N SER A 348 3.89 1.37 -10.32
CA SER A 348 2.55 1.41 -10.90
C SER A 348 1.78 2.66 -10.47
N MET A 349 1.95 3.15 -9.22
CA MET A 349 1.42 4.45 -8.80
C MET A 349 1.98 5.58 -9.68
N LYS A 350 3.30 5.61 -9.88
CA LYS A 350 3.95 6.61 -10.73
C LYS A 350 3.50 6.52 -12.19
N GLU A 351 3.34 5.32 -12.74
CA GLU A 351 2.84 5.09 -14.09
C GLU A 351 1.37 5.50 -14.27
N MET A 352 0.56 5.43 -13.22
CA MET A 352 -0.79 5.98 -13.17
C MET A 352 -0.78 7.52 -13.15
N GLY A 353 0.34 8.15 -12.74
CA GLY A 353 0.52 9.61 -12.64
C GLY A 353 0.32 10.16 -11.23
N VAL A 354 0.36 9.31 -10.21
CA VAL A 354 0.35 9.71 -8.80
C VAL A 354 1.60 10.54 -8.49
N ASN A 355 1.41 11.68 -7.81
CA ASN A 355 2.48 12.52 -7.28
C ASN A 355 2.42 12.68 -5.75
N PHE A 356 1.41 12.08 -5.10
CA PHE A 356 1.22 12.13 -3.66
C PHE A 356 0.65 10.80 -3.13
N VAL A 357 1.16 10.31 -2.00
CA VAL A 357 0.64 9.14 -1.31
C VAL A 357 0.42 9.44 0.18
N ARG A 358 -0.77 9.08 0.71
CA ARG A 358 -0.95 9.00 2.16
C ARG A 358 -0.66 7.57 2.60
N LEU A 359 0.33 7.44 3.46
CA LEU A 359 0.80 6.19 4.04
C LEU A 359 -0.06 5.86 5.27
N GLY A 360 -1.30 5.52 5.00
CA GLY A 360 -2.29 5.32 6.07
C GLY A 360 -2.43 3.83 6.41
N HIS A 361 -2.51 3.47 7.70
CA HIS A 361 -2.61 4.44 8.81
C HIS A 361 -1.49 4.17 9.83
N TYR A 362 -0.24 4.01 9.40
CA TYR A 362 0.92 3.69 10.25
C TYR A 362 2.24 3.97 9.52
N GLN A 363 3.32 4.08 10.30
CA GLN A 363 4.67 4.20 9.76
C GLN A 363 5.00 3.03 8.83
N GLN A 364 5.49 3.34 7.63
CA GLN A 364 5.79 2.36 6.60
C GLN A 364 7.22 1.79 6.71
N ALA A 365 7.47 0.69 6.00
CA ALA A 365 8.82 0.16 5.84
C ALA A 365 9.74 1.19 5.16
N PRO A 366 11.04 1.26 5.53
CA PRO A 366 12.00 2.24 4.96
C PRO A 366 12.01 2.27 3.44
N LEU A 367 11.94 1.11 2.79
CA LEU A 367 11.92 0.98 1.33
C LEU A 367 10.79 1.79 0.66
N VAL A 368 9.64 1.92 1.30
CA VAL A 368 8.50 2.67 0.75
C VAL A 368 8.86 4.14 0.57
N LEU A 369 9.49 4.74 1.59
CA LEU A 369 9.91 6.15 1.54
C LEU A 369 11.12 6.36 0.64
N ASP A 370 12.07 5.44 0.63
CA ASP A 370 13.17 5.46 -0.33
C ASP A 370 12.67 5.53 -1.77
N LEU A 371 11.65 4.75 -2.09
CA LEU A 371 11.02 4.76 -3.42
C LEU A 371 10.19 6.03 -3.67
N CYS A 372 9.52 6.57 -2.66
CA CYS A 372 8.83 7.86 -2.78
C CYS A 372 9.84 8.97 -3.14
N ASP A 373 11.00 8.99 -2.49
CA ASP A 373 12.08 9.94 -2.79
C ASP A 373 12.60 9.79 -4.22
N GLU A 374 12.87 8.56 -4.65
CA GLU A 374 13.42 8.25 -5.98
C GLU A 374 12.45 8.50 -7.12
N LEU A 375 11.17 8.19 -6.91
CA LEU A 375 10.12 8.32 -7.91
C LEU A 375 9.49 9.72 -7.94
N GLY A 376 9.81 10.57 -6.95
CA GLY A 376 9.20 11.88 -6.81
C GLY A 376 7.71 11.79 -6.44
N ILE A 377 7.36 11.01 -5.43
CA ILE A 377 6.02 10.91 -4.87
C ILE A 377 6.04 11.56 -3.49
N LEU A 378 5.30 12.65 -3.32
CA LEU A 378 5.15 13.32 -2.03
C LEU A 378 4.38 12.40 -1.05
N ALA A 379 4.65 12.51 0.25
CA ALA A 379 4.08 11.61 1.24
C ALA A 379 3.49 12.34 2.46
N TRP A 380 2.39 11.79 2.97
CA TRP A 380 1.85 12.01 4.30
C TRP A 380 2.00 10.71 5.08
N GLU A 381 2.77 10.73 6.15
CA GLU A 381 2.93 9.59 7.06
C GLU A 381 2.27 9.88 8.40
N GLU A 382 1.70 8.86 9.06
CA GLU A 382 0.92 9.03 10.27
C GLU A 382 1.11 7.88 11.28
N ILE A 383 0.82 8.17 12.56
CA ILE A 383 0.80 7.16 13.62
C ILE A 383 -0.52 6.36 13.61
N PRO A 384 -0.52 5.10 14.08
CA PRO A 384 -1.68 4.20 14.01
C PRO A 384 -2.76 4.47 15.07
N TRP A 385 -2.86 5.69 15.60
CA TRP A 385 -3.98 6.10 16.43
C TRP A 385 -5.21 6.33 15.57
N CYS A 386 -5.92 5.25 15.28
CA CYS A 386 -7.04 5.20 14.34
C CYS A 386 -8.28 4.68 15.05
N ARG A 387 -9.34 5.52 15.15
CA ARG A 387 -10.62 5.20 15.80
C ARG A 387 -10.48 4.78 17.28
N GLY A 388 -11.56 4.28 17.87
CA GLY A 388 -11.62 3.61 19.18
C GLY A 388 -11.75 4.53 20.38
N GLY A 389 -11.18 5.70 20.35
CA GLY A 389 -11.08 6.64 21.48
C GLY A 389 -9.66 6.80 21.99
N LEU A 390 -9.50 7.06 23.29
CA LEU A 390 -8.21 7.32 23.95
C LEU A 390 -8.04 6.44 25.20
N GLY A 391 -6.96 5.67 25.24
CA GLY A 391 -6.61 4.81 26.38
C GLY A 391 -5.94 5.53 27.55
N GLY A 392 -5.44 4.74 28.50
CA GLY A 392 -4.73 5.20 29.69
C GLY A 392 -3.35 5.81 29.39
N ASP A 393 -2.54 5.98 30.45
CA ASP A 393 -1.25 6.66 30.32
C ASP A 393 -0.22 5.86 29.51
N SER A 394 -0.21 4.53 29.63
CA SER A 394 0.65 3.66 28.81
C SER A 394 0.30 3.77 27.32
N TYR A 395 -0.99 3.79 26.98
CA TYR A 395 -1.48 4.00 25.62
C TYR A 395 -1.03 5.35 25.04
N LYS A 396 -1.20 6.43 25.83
CA LYS A 396 -0.76 7.78 25.42
C LYS A 396 0.76 7.85 25.24
N GLN A 397 1.51 7.19 26.14
CA GLN A 397 2.97 7.15 26.02
C GLN A 397 3.40 6.40 24.76
N LEU A 398 2.77 5.26 24.44
CA LEU A 398 3.02 4.51 23.22
C LEU A 398 2.74 5.34 21.95
N CYS A 399 1.62 6.09 21.90
CA CYS A 399 1.35 7.03 20.80
C CYS A 399 2.47 8.07 20.64
N ARG A 400 2.95 8.64 21.74
CA ARG A 400 4.02 9.65 21.73
C ARG A 400 5.35 9.07 21.25
N ASP A 401 5.65 7.84 21.68
CA ASP A 401 6.89 7.18 21.29
C ASP A 401 6.87 6.78 19.81
N MET A 402 5.75 6.25 19.31
CA MET A 402 5.55 5.99 17.89
C MET A 402 5.71 7.26 17.04
N GLN A 403 5.13 8.39 17.47
CA GLN A 403 5.27 9.65 16.74
C GLN A 403 6.72 10.15 16.75
N ARG A 404 7.41 10.07 17.90
CA ARG A 404 8.83 10.45 18.00
C ARG A 404 9.68 9.59 17.08
N ASN A 405 9.50 8.27 17.13
CA ASN A 405 10.26 7.34 16.32
C ASN A 405 10.01 7.55 14.82
N MET A 406 8.75 7.73 14.41
CA MET A 406 8.39 8.02 13.03
C MET A 406 9.11 9.27 12.49
N ILE A 407 9.03 10.39 13.22
CA ILE A 407 9.66 11.65 12.79
C ILE A 407 11.20 11.52 12.82
N ASP A 408 11.77 10.95 13.88
CA ASP A 408 13.23 10.77 14.02
C ASP A 408 13.80 9.86 12.91
N GLN A 409 13.11 8.77 12.58
CA GLN A 409 13.59 7.79 11.62
C GLN A 409 13.44 8.25 10.17
N HIS A 410 12.41 9.04 9.87
CA HIS A 410 12.06 9.43 8.52
C HIS A 410 12.28 10.92 8.22
N PHE A 411 12.99 11.62 9.10
CA PHE A 411 13.24 13.06 8.99
C PHE A 411 13.86 13.50 7.66
N ASN A 412 14.82 12.73 7.13
CA ASN A 412 15.62 13.10 5.96
C ASN A 412 14.89 12.94 4.62
N HIS A 413 13.74 12.24 4.59
CA HIS A 413 13.01 12.00 3.35
C HIS A 413 12.39 13.28 2.78
N PRO A 414 12.83 13.77 1.60
CA PRO A 414 12.23 14.95 0.98
C PRO A 414 10.79 14.72 0.50
N SER A 415 10.40 13.49 0.27
CA SER A 415 9.03 13.11 -0.09
C SER A 415 8.03 13.44 1.01
N ILE A 416 8.37 13.29 2.28
CA ILE A 416 7.44 13.58 3.38
C ILE A 416 7.17 15.08 3.48
N ILE A 417 5.90 15.47 3.41
CA ILE A 417 5.45 16.86 3.51
C ILE A 417 4.46 17.08 4.65
N LEU A 418 3.91 16.02 5.26
CA LEU A 418 2.91 16.05 6.31
C LEU A 418 3.14 14.95 7.34
N TRP A 419 3.00 15.32 8.64
CA TRP A 419 2.97 14.40 9.76
C TRP A 419 1.54 14.23 10.28
N GLY A 420 0.99 13.02 10.17
CA GLY A 420 -0.36 12.69 10.61
C GLY A 420 -0.41 12.39 12.12
N LEU A 421 -1.33 13.07 12.83
CA LEU A 421 -1.53 12.91 14.27
C LEU A 421 -2.47 11.75 14.63
N GLY A 422 -3.17 11.18 13.66
CA GLY A 422 -4.13 10.10 13.83
C GLY A 422 -5.16 10.08 12.70
N ASN A 423 -6.17 9.20 12.83
CA ASN A 423 -7.24 9.04 11.85
C ASN A 423 -8.58 8.74 12.53
N GLU A 424 -9.65 9.47 12.16
CA GLU A 424 -11.02 9.19 12.63
C GLU A 424 -11.14 9.06 14.16
N ASN A 425 -10.43 9.89 14.92
CA ASN A 425 -10.41 9.85 16.38
C ASN A 425 -11.74 10.28 17.03
N ASP A 426 -12.74 10.68 16.25
CA ASP A 426 -14.12 10.93 16.65
C ASP A 426 -15.00 9.64 16.69
N TRP A 427 -14.41 8.46 16.44
CA TRP A 427 -15.12 7.18 16.45
C TRP A 427 -14.95 6.45 17.79
N PRO A 428 -16.03 6.27 18.61
CA PRO A 428 -15.97 5.58 19.90
C PRO A 428 -15.99 4.05 19.73
N GLY A 429 -15.64 3.34 20.80
CA GLY A 429 -15.99 1.92 20.94
C GLY A 429 -14.95 0.98 21.55
N ASP A 430 -13.68 1.39 21.71
CA ASP A 430 -12.64 0.56 22.34
C ASP A 430 -12.57 0.74 23.86
N PHE A 431 -13.03 1.88 24.35
CA PHE A 431 -12.94 2.24 25.77
C PHE A 431 -14.33 2.50 26.33
N GLU A 432 -14.53 2.24 27.63
CA GLU A 432 -15.81 2.46 28.31
C GLU A 432 -16.29 3.92 28.23
N THR A 433 -15.34 4.87 28.24
CA THR A 433 -15.63 6.29 28.13
C THR A 433 -15.09 6.87 26.83
N PHE A 434 -15.87 7.74 26.20
CA PHE A 434 -15.45 8.52 25.03
C PHE A 434 -15.41 10.00 25.41
N ASP A 435 -14.26 10.44 25.91
CA ASP A 435 -14.04 11.82 26.38
C ASP A 435 -13.42 12.68 25.27
N LYS A 436 -14.26 13.49 24.62
CA LYS A 436 -13.83 14.42 23.56
C LYS A 436 -12.80 15.45 24.05
N THR A 437 -12.90 15.89 25.31
CA THR A 437 -11.96 16.86 25.88
C THR A 437 -10.58 16.24 26.08
N ALA A 438 -10.53 15.01 26.60
CA ALA A 438 -9.29 14.27 26.74
C ALA A 438 -8.63 14.01 25.37
N ILE A 439 -9.41 13.62 24.34
CA ILE A 439 -8.92 13.42 22.97
C ILE A 439 -8.35 14.72 22.41
N ARG A 440 -9.06 15.86 22.53
CA ARG A 440 -8.55 17.18 22.11
C ARG A 440 -7.23 17.55 22.77
N ASN A 441 -7.18 17.40 24.10
CA ASN A 441 -5.97 17.74 24.87
C ASN A 441 -4.79 16.87 24.43
N PHE A 442 -5.01 15.58 24.22
CA PHE A 442 -3.95 14.67 23.78
C PHE A 442 -3.51 14.95 22.33
N MET A 443 -4.45 15.27 21.44
CA MET A 443 -4.13 15.73 20.08
C MET A 443 -3.23 16.97 20.09
N GLY A 444 -3.52 17.93 21.02
CA GLY A 444 -2.68 19.12 21.23
C GLY A 444 -1.26 18.78 21.69
N ILE A 445 -1.10 17.77 22.55
CA ILE A 445 0.22 17.27 22.99
C ILE A 445 0.98 16.69 21.80
N LEU A 446 0.35 15.83 20.99
CA LEU A 446 0.97 15.26 19.80
C LEU A 446 1.34 16.34 18.76
N ASN A 447 0.48 17.33 18.57
CA ASN A 447 0.76 18.46 17.66
C ASN A 447 2.00 19.24 18.10
N THR A 448 2.08 19.57 19.39
CA THR A 448 3.23 20.27 19.99
C THR A 448 4.50 19.45 19.85
N GLN A 449 4.44 18.14 20.14
CA GLN A 449 5.60 17.24 20.00
C GLN A 449 6.10 17.15 18.56
N ALA A 450 5.19 17.05 17.58
CA ALA A 450 5.58 17.01 16.18
C ALA A 450 6.35 18.27 15.75
N HIS A 451 5.87 19.45 16.10
CA HIS A 451 6.54 20.73 15.80
C HIS A 451 7.85 20.92 16.56
N GLN A 452 8.02 20.34 17.74
CA GLN A 452 9.30 20.35 18.46
C GLN A 452 10.33 19.45 17.78
N LEU A 453 9.92 18.32 17.23
CA LEU A 453 10.79 17.38 16.53
C LEU A 453 11.11 17.84 15.10
N ASP A 454 10.13 18.38 14.41
CA ASP A 454 10.25 18.92 13.04
C ASP A 454 9.41 20.17 12.83
N PRO A 455 9.99 21.34 13.01
CA PRO A 455 9.28 22.62 12.78
C PRO A 455 9.07 22.95 11.29
N SER A 456 9.68 22.21 10.39
CA SER A 456 9.67 22.48 8.94
C SER A 456 8.45 21.93 8.22
N ARG A 457 7.79 20.91 8.77
CA ARG A 457 6.63 20.25 8.18
C ARG A 457 5.36 20.51 8.97
N LYS A 458 4.24 20.55 8.28
CA LYS A 458 2.93 20.73 8.87
C LYS A 458 2.36 19.41 9.41
N THR A 459 1.52 19.54 10.43
CA THR A 459 0.73 18.44 10.98
C THR A 459 -0.64 18.37 10.31
N VAL A 460 -1.25 17.18 10.33
CA VAL A 460 -2.53 16.94 9.66
C VAL A 460 -3.34 15.86 10.37
N ILE A 461 -4.67 15.93 10.23
CA ILE A 461 -5.59 14.85 10.62
C ILE A 461 -6.69 14.68 9.58
N ARG A 462 -7.08 13.43 9.34
CA ARG A 462 -8.28 13.13 8.59
C ARG A 462 -9.42 12.80 9.56
N ARG A 463 -10.52 13.58 9.45
CA ARG A 463 -11.71 13.53 10.30
C ARG A 463 -11.39 13.77 11.79
N CYS A 464 -12.35 13.99 12.60
CA CYS A 464 -12.39 14.46 13.98
C CYS A 464 -12.73 15.95 14.09
N ASP A 465 -13.98 16.27 13.75
CA ASP A 465 -14.45 17.67 13.66
C ASP A 465 -14.22 18.48 14.93
N PHE A 466 -14.30 17.83 16.11
CA PHE A 466 -14.03 18.51 17.39
C PHE A 466 -12.53 18.73 17.66
N CYS A 467 -11.63 18.29 16.78
CA CYS A 467 -10.19 18.56 16.84
C CYS A 467 -9.67 19.39 15.66
N LYS A 468 -10.53 19.83 14.74
CA LYS A 468 -10.14 20.44 13.45
C LYS A 468 -9.27 21.70 13.54
N ASP A 469 -9.25 22.35 14.70
CA ASP A 469 -8.48 23.57 15.00
C ASP A 469 -7.13 23.30 15.67
N ILE A 470 -6.73 22.04 15.84
CA ILE A 470 -5.48 21.64 16.52
C ILE A 470 -4.35 21.39 15.51
N PRO A 471 -4.50 20.51 14.49
CA PRO A 471 -3.47 20.34 13.47
C PRO A 471 -3.41 21.56 12.55
N ASP A 472 -2.30 21.70 11.83
CA ASP A 472 -2.18 22.77 10.83
C ASP A 472 -3.16 22.59 9.67
N ILE A 473 -3.36 21.33 9.23
CA ILE A 473 -4.18 20.98 8.08
C ILE A 473 -5.29 20.03 8.52
N TYR A 474 -6.49 20.28 8.02
CA TYR A 474 -7.65 19.45 8.31
C TYR A 474 -8.27 18.85 7.05
N SER A 475 -8.59 17.55 7.12
CA SER A 475 -9.34 16.84 6.08
C SER A 475 -10.69 16.36 6.60
N PRO A 476 -11.79 17.00 6.23
CA PRO A 476 -13.14 16.52 6.57
C PRO A 476 -13.52 15.24 5.79
N SER A 477 -14.57 14.57 6.25
CA SER A 477 -15.11 13.38 5.57
C SER A 477 -16.05 13.79 4.44
N ILE A 478 -15.66 13.55 3.18
CA ILE A 478 -16.46 13.83 1.97
C ILE A 478 -16.47 12.56 1.10
N TRP A 479 -17.63 11.91 1.00
CA TRP A 479 -17.82 10.66 0.25
C TRP A 479 -18.94 10.77 -0.77
N ALA A 480 -18.95 11.86 -1.53
CA ALA A 480 -19.99 12.16 -2.53
C ALA A 480 -20.15 11.01 -3.52
N GLY A 481 -21.34 10.44 -3.56
CA GLY A 481 -21.70 9.34 -4.45
C GLY A 481 -21.36 7.94 -3.92
N TRP A 482 -20.86 7.81 -2.68
CA TRP A 482 -20.65 6.49 -2.07
C TRP A 482 -21.39 6.32 -0.73
N TYR A 483 -20.96 6.99 0.34
CA TYR A 483 -21.61 6.93 1.64
C TYR A 483 -22.71 7.97 1.83
N GLY A 484 -22.78 8.99 0.97
CA GLY A 484 -23.83 10.01 0.98
C GLY A 484 -23.94 10.76 -0.34
N GLY A 485 -25.14 11.24 -0.67
CA GLY A 485 -25.42 12.04 -1.86
C GLY A 485 -25.10 11.35 -3.19
N ARG A 486 -25.00 12.16 -4.24
CA ARG A 486 -24.60 11.72 -5.59
C ARG A 486 -23.22 12.25 -5.93
N TYR A 487 -22.46 11.57 -6.79
CA TYR A 487 -21.12 12.01 -7.19
C TYR A 487 -21.10 13.40 -7.86
N ILE A 488 -22.20 13.81 -8.49
CA ILE A 488 -22.32 15.17 -9.11
C ILE A 488 -22.30 16.31 -8.07
N GLU A 489 -22.53 16.04 -6.78
CA GLU A 489 -22.48 17.01 -5.69
C GLU A 489 -21.05 17.26 -5.18
N TYR A 490 -20.07 16.55 -5.71
CA TYR A 490 -18.67 16.53 -5.23
C TYR A 490 -18.02 17.91 -5.23
N LYS A 491 -18.11 18.65 -6.35
CA LYS A 491 -17.50 19.99 -6.45
C LYS A 491 -18.03 20.96 -5.40
N ALA A 492 -19.36 21.01 -5.23
CA ALA A 492 -20.00 21.90 -4.26
C ALA A 492 -19.55 21.54 -2.81
N ALA A 493 -19.36 20.24 -2.51
CA ALA A 493 -18.86 19.81 -1.22
C ALA A 493 -17.40 20.25 -1.01
N LEU A 494 -16.52 20.13 -2.02
CA LEU A 494 -15.16 20.62 -1.95
C LEU A 494 -15.09 22.13 -1.76
N GLU A 495 -15.78 22.91 -2.59
CA GLU A 495 -15.80 24.39 -2.52
C GLU A 495 -16.27 24.88 -1.15
N LYS A 496 -17.30 24.24 -0.56
CA LYS A 496 -17.76 24.54 0.80
C LYS A 496 -16.64 24.29 1.82
N ASN A 497 -15.99 23.14 1.79
CA ASN A 497 -14.99 22.78 2.78
C ASN A 497 -13.67 23.58 2.60
N ILE A 498 -13.27 23.94 1.38
CA ILE A 498 -12.13 24.85 1.14
C ILE A 498 -12.43 26.23 1.76
N ARG A 499 -13.65 26.76 1.61
CA ARG A 499 -14.04 28.02 2.23
C ARG A 499 -14.10 28.00 3.75
N ASP A 500 -14.57 26.86 4.31
CA ASP A 500 -14.82 26.72 5.74
C ASP A 500 -13.56 26.24 6.54
N THR A 501 -12.47 25.86 5.86
CA THR A 501 -11.24 25.32 6.43
C THR A 501 -10.02 26.07 5.88
N PRO A 502 -9.25 26.77 6.72
CA PRO A 502 -8.10 27.56 6.26
C PRO A 502 -7.09 26.78 5.42
N PHE A 503 -6.64 25.63 5.94
CA PHE A 503 -5.76 24.72 5.24
C PHE A 503 -6.46 23.38 5.03
N PHE A 504 -7.09 23.22 3.86
CA PHE A 504 -7.90 22.09 3.48
C PHE A 504 -7.10 21.10 2.64
N PHE A 505 -7.29 19.81 2.94
CA PHE A 505 -6.87 18.71 2.07
C PHE A 505 -7.99 17.65 2.01
N HIS A 506 -8.25 17.07 0.85
CA HIS A 506 -9.25 16.00 0.71
C HIS A 506 -8.58 14.63 0.77
N ALA A 507 -8.44 14.06 1.97
CA ALA A 507 -7.64 12.86 2.17
C ALA A 507 -8.29 11.56 1.69
N GLU A 508 -9.61 11.45 1.61
CA GLU A 508 -10.25 10.19 1.22
C GLU A 508 -11.52 10.42 0.41
N TYR A 509 -11.61 9.76 -0.76
CA TYR A 509 -12.80 9.69 -1.61
C TYR A 509 -12.77 8.41 -2.45
N GLY A 510 -13.94 8.02 -2.99
CA GLY A 510 -14.07 6.86 -3.87
C GLY A 510 -15.23 5.96 -3.46
N GLY A 511 -15.10 4.67 -3.72
CA GLY A 511 -16.08 3.65 -3.39
C GLY A 511 -15.60 2.24 -3.72
N ASP A 512 -16.33 1.22 -3.26
CA ASP A 512 -16.01 -0.17 -3.52
C ASP A 512 -16.50 -0.62 -4.92
N SER A 513 -15.73 -1.46 -5.59
CA SER A 513 -16.19 -2.21 -6.76
C SER A 513 -15.75 -3.67 -6.70
N HIS A 514 -16.66 -4.58 -7.04
CA HIS A 514 -16.27 -5.96 -7.24
C HIS A 514 -15.61 -6.09 -8.62
N ALA A 515 -14.35 -6.45 -8.65
CA ALA A 515 -13.62 -6.59 -9.90
C ALA A 515 -14.35 -7.52 -10.88
N ARG A 516 -14.34 -7.16 -12.16
CA ARG A 516 -15.04 -7.88 -13.26
C ARG A 516 -16.57 -7.78 -13.25
N ARG A 517 -17.19 -7.10 -12.27
CA ARG A 517 -18.64 -6.86 -12.28
C ARG A 517 -18.94 -5.58 -13.07
N HIS A 518 -19.75 -5.72 -14.12
CA HIS A 518 -20.17 -4.64 -15.00
C HIS A 518 -21.69 -4.55 -15.08
N SER A 519 -22.20 -3.37 -15.44
CA SER A 519 -23.63 -3.11 -15.59
C SER A 519 -23.90 -2.23 -16.82
N GLU A 520 -24.97 -2.53 -17.55
CA GLU A 520 -25.47 -1.65 -18.62
C GLU A 520 -26.27 -0.44 -18.07
N ASP A 521 -26.74 -0.50 -16.79
CA ASP A 521 -27.46 0.58 -16.10
C ASP A 521 -26.94 0.71 -14.65
N PRO A 522 -25.67 1.15 -14.46
CA PRO A 522 -25.06 1.19 -13.15
C PRO A 522 -25.64 2.25 -12.20
N GLU A 523 -26.45 3.16 -12.72
CA GLU A 523 -27.03 4.29 -11.98
C GLU A 523 -28.52 4.12 -11.63
N LYS A 524 -29.11 2.97 -11.93
CA LYS A 524 -30.53 2.68 -11.67
C LYS A 524 -30.96 2.99 -10.23
N PHE A 525 -30.09 2.71 -9.25
CA PHE A 525 -30.36 2.95 -7.83
C PHE A 525 -30.39 4.44 -7.47
N LEU A 526 -29.77 5.33 -8.25
CA LEU A 526 -29.68 6.78 -7.98
C LEU A 526 -31.09 7.44 -7.93
N GLY A 527 -32.10 6.84 -8.55
CA GLY A 527 -33.49 7.28 -8.42
C GLY A 527 -34.01 7.31 -6.97
N LYS A 528 -33.38 6.51 -6.07
CA LYS A 528 -33.70 6.46 -4.63
C LYS A 528 -32.83 7.37 -3.77
N VAL A 529 -31.70 7.86 -4.30
CA VAL A 529 -30.76 8.69 -3.55
C VAL A 529 -31.15 10.16 -3.64
N ALA A 530 -31.48 10.77 -2.50
CA ALA A 530 -31.82 12.19 -2.42
C ALA A 530 -30.55 13.06 -2.65
N THR A 531 -30.78 14.25 -3.24
CA THR A 531 -29.76 15.29 -3.39
C THR A 531 -29.90 16.34 -2.29
N GLY A 532 -28.79 17.03 -1.96
CA GLY A 532 -28.79 18.12 -0.95
C GLY A 532 -28.76 17.64 0.51
N GLU A 533 -28.71 16.34 0.77
CA GLU A 533 -28.70 15.79 2.13
C GLU A 533 -27.28 15.66 2.73
N GLY A 534 -26.27 16.15 2.00
CA GLY A 534 -24.86 16.06 2.38
C GLY A 534 -24.15 14.84 1.79
N THR A 535 -22.83 14.95 1.71
CA THR A 535 -21.93 13.96 1.06
C THR A 535 -21.00 13.27 2.05
N ALA A 536 -21.08 13.63 3.34
CA ALA A 536 -20.21 13.07 4.38
C ALA A 536 -20.69 11.70 4.85
N GLU A 537 -19.73 10.87 5.24
CA GLU A 537 -20.01 9.67 6.04
C GLU A 537 -20.46 10.07 7.44
N VAL A 538 -21.62 9.57 7.88
CA VAL A 538 -22.20 9.88 9.18
C VAL A 538 -22.38 8.61 10.01
N GLY A 539 -21.69 8.52 11.15
CA GLY A 539 -21.82 7.43 12.11
C GLY A 539 -21.56 6.06 11.49
N LYS A 540 -22.50 5.12 11.61
CA LYS A 540 -22.40 3.74 11.08
C LYS A 540 -22.81 3.60 9.61
N ALA A 541 -22.75 4.67 8.81
CA ALA A 541 -23.21 4.69 7.41
C ALA A 541 -22.41 3.77 6.47
N TYR A 542 -21.22 3.32 6.86
CA TYR A 542 -20.44 2.33 6.10
C TYR A 542 -21.05 0.92 6.13
N LYS A 543 -21.88 0.59 7.15
CA LYS A 543 -22.58 -0.70 7.21
C LYS A 543 -23.66 -0.79 6.14
N ALA A 544 -23.79 -1.97 5.55
CA ALA A 544 -24.82 -2.24 4.55
C ALA A 544 -26.25 -2.03 5.08
N ASP A 545 -26.45 -2.17 6.39
CA ASP A 545 -27.75 -2.16 7.04
C ASP A 545 -28.28 -0.75 7.35
N GLY A 546 -29.57 -0.53 7.03
CA GLY A 546 -30.35 0.64 7.48
C GLY A 546 -29.93 1.99 6.86
N GLY A 547 -30.53 3.05 7.38
CA GLY A 547 -30.24 4.42 6.97
C GLY A 547 -30.80 4.79 5.58
N LYS A 548 -30.42 5.99 5.08
CA LYS A 548 -30.85 6.53 3.79
C LYS A 548 -30.28 5.73 2.62
N ALA A 549 -30.94 5.83 1.46
CA ALA A 549 -30.45 5.25 0.21
C ALA A 549 -29.10 5.86 -0.18
N ARG A 550 -28.15 5.02 -0.57
CA ARG A 550 -26.78 5.40 -0.96
C ARG A 550 -26.11 4.30 -1.79
N ALA A 551 -25.08 4.64 -2.54
CA ALA A 551 -24.41 3.70 -3.43
C ALA A 551 -23.82 2.49 -2.69
N SER A 552 -23.23 2.69 -1.52
CA SER A 552 -22.62 1.61 -0.72
C SER A 552 -23.61 0.54 -0.24
N LYS A 553 -24.90 0.85 -0.19
CA LYS A 553 -25.98 -0.06 0.22
C LYS A 553 -26.87 -0.50 -0.95
N ASP A 554 -27.28 0.45 -1.78
CA ASP A 554 -28.32 0.25 -2.81
C ASP A 554 -27.73 0.11 -4.22
N GLY A 555 -26.44 0.37 -4.39
CA GLY A 555 -25.68 0.19 -5.65
C GLY A 555 -25.34 -1.27 -5.94
N ASP A 556 -24.96 -1.55 -7.18
CA ASP A 556 -24.60 -2.88 -7.68
C ASP A 556 -23.13 -3.28 -7.44
N TRP A 557 -22.35 -2.36 -6.92
CA TRP A 557 -20.89 -2.53 -6.73
C TRP A 557 -20.14 -2.86 -8.02
N SER A 558 -20.65 -2.40 -9.17
CA SER A 558 -20.03 -2.62 -10.47
C SER A 558 -18.85 -1.67 -10.71
N GLU A 559 -17.89 -2.12 -11.51
CA GLU A 559 -16.85 -1.24 -12.05
C GLU A 559 -17.45 -0.14 -12.93
N SER A 560 -18.61 -0.42 -13.58
CA SER A 560 -19.35 0.57 -14.38
C SER A 560 -19.77 1.82 -13.59
N TYR A 561 -20.23 1.63 -12.34
CA TYR A 561 -20.56 2.76 -11.47
C TYR A 561 -19.30 3.49 -11.01
N MET A 562 -18.28 2.72 -10.66
CA MET A 562 -17.04 3.28 -10.10
C MET A 562 -16.27 4.13 -11.09
N ILE A 563 -16.20 3.72 -12.37
CA ILE A 563 -15.58 4.55 -13.41
C ILE A 563 -16.35 5.87 -13.63
N ASN A 564 -17.70 5.88 -13.51
CA ASN A 564 -18.50 7.10 -13.61
C ASN A 564 -18.18 8.05 -12.44
N LEU A 565 -18.13 7.52 -11.21
CA LEU A 565 -17.85 8.29 -10.00
C LEU A 565 -16.44 8.92 -10.09
N PHE A 566 -15.41 8.12 -10.40
CA PHE A 566 -14.04 8.64 -10.46
C PHE A 566 -13.82 9.59 -11.63
N ASP A 567 -14.39 9.32 -12.80
CA ASP A 567 -14.30 10.20 -13.96
C ASP A 567 -14.89 11.59 -13.65
N TRP A 568 -16.07 11.63 -12.97
CA TRP A 568 -16.67 12.90 -12.53
C TRP A 568 -15.80 13.61 -11.48
N HIS A 569 -15.32 12.89 -10.46
CA HIS A 569 -14.48 13.48 -9.42
C HIS A 569 -13.19 14.08 -9.99
N LEU A 570 -12.49 13.36 -10.88
CA LEU A 570 -11.25 13.81 -11.50
C LEU A 570 -11.48 15.04 -12.39
N LYS A 571 -12.53 15.04 -13.22
CA LYS A 571 -12.93 16.21 -14.01
C LYS A 571 -13.09 17.45 -13.13
N GLU A 572 -13.77 17.33 -11.99
CA GLU A 572 -13.97 18.47 -11.08
C GLU A 572 -12.65 18.88 -10.39
N GLN A 573 -11.85 17.94 -9.91
CA GLN A 573 -10.54 18.23 -9.28
C GLN A 573 -9.61 19.00 -10.22
N GLU A 574 -9.48 18.58 -11.46
CA GLU A 574 -8.60 19.21 -12.45
C GLU A 574 -9.08 20.63 -12.83
N SER A 575 -10.39 20.92 -12.68
CA SER A 575 -10.96 22.24 -12.95
C SER A 575 -10.76 23.27 -11.84
N MET A 576 -10.41 22.82 -10.60
CA MET A 576 -10.34 23.68 -9.41
C MET A 576 -8.93 24.21 -9.19
N THR A 577 -8.74 25.52 -9.37
CA THR A 577 -7.43 26.17 -9.23
C THR A 577 -6.98 26.40 -7.78
N ASN A 578 -7.92 26.43 -6.84
CA ASN A 578 -7.69 26.61 -5.41
C ASN A 578 -7.65 25.28 -4.61
N LEU A 579 -7.81 24.13 -5.26
CA LEU A 579 -7.69 22.85 -4.59
C LEU A 579 -6.20 22.54 -4.30
N THR A 580 -5.90 22.23 -3.06
CA THR A 580 -4.60 21.72 -2.59
C THR A 580 -4.29 20.37 -3.21
N GLY A 581 -5.23 19.46 -3.11
CA GLY A 581 -5.12 18.09 -3.60
C GLY A 581 -6.21 17.18 -3.05
N ALA A 582 -6.24 15.98 -3.58
CA ALA A 582 -7.11 14.91 -3.11
C ALA A 582 -6.41 13.55 -3.24
N ALA A 583 -6.69 12.65 -2.29
CA ALA A 583 -6.17 11.29 -2.31
C ALA A 583 -7.32 10.28 -2.32
N MET A 584 -7.39 9.45 -3.36
CA MET A 584 -8.44 8.44 -3.46
C MET A 584 -8.16 7.28 -2.50
N TRP A 585 -9.18 6.77 -1.87
CA TRP A 585 -9.11 5.58 -1.03
C TRP A 585 -9.60 4.38 -1.85
N ILE A 586 -8.72 3.52 -2.35
CA ILE A 586 -7.29 3.35 -2.09
C ILE A 586 -6.60 2.81 -3.36
N PHE A 587 -5.27 2.74 -3.44
CA PHE A 587 -4.58 2.22 -4.63
C PHE A 587 -4.86 0.73 -4.85
N LYS A 588 -4.79 -0.09 -3.80
CA LYS A 588 -4.94 -1.54 -3.87
C LYS A 588 -5.92 -2.03 -2.81
N ASP A 589 -6.78 -2.99 -3.15
CA ASP A 589 -7.62 -3.70 -2.18
C ASP A 589 -6.77 -4.29 -1.04
N PHE A 590 -7.32 -4.34 0.15
CA PHE A 590 -6.62 -4.86 1.33
C PHE A 590 -7.58 -5.63 2.26
N ALA A 591 -7.02 -6.51 3.08
CA ALA A 591 -7.78 -7.30 4.03
C ALA A 591 -8.24 -6.46 5.25
N THR A 592 -9.47 -6.71 5.69
CA THR A 592 -10.06 -6.07 6.88
C THR A 592 -11.08 -6.99 7.56
N PRO A 593 -11.09 -7.07 8.89
CA PRO A 593 -12.05 -7.91 9.60
C PRO A 593 -13.46 -7.29 9.66
N LEU A 594 -13.60 -6.00 9.29
CA LEU A 594 -14.84 -5.24 9.45
C LEU A 594 -15.82 -5.38 8.29
N ARG A 595 -15.47 -6.12 7.23
CA ARG A 595 -16.27 -6.26 6.01
C ARG A 595 -16.53 -7.72 5.61
N PRO A 596 -17.13 -8.54 6.49
CA PRO A 596 -17.38 -9.95 6.20
C PRO A 596 -18.45 -10.17 5.11
N GLU A 597 -19.31 -9.17 4.86
CA GLU A 597 -20.43 -9.20 3.91
C GLU A 597 -20.07 -8.69 2.51
N ASN A 598 -18.84 -8.21 2.30
CA ASN A 598 -18.44 -7.69 0.99
C ASN A 598 -18.47 -8.80 -0.08
N PRO A 599 -18.59 -8.44 -1.38
CA PRO A 599 -18.55 -9.40 -2.49
C PRO A 599 -17.36 -10.37 -2.44
N VAL A 600 -16.18 -9.92 -2.03
CA VAL A 600 -15.10 -10.76 -1.54
C VAL A 600 -15.03 -10.56 -0.02
N PRO A 601 -15.38 -11.56 0.79
CA PRO A 601 -15.46 -11.40 2.24
C PRO A 601 -14.14 -10.94 2.87
N ARG A 602 -14.23 -10.03 3.84
CA ARG A 602 -13.10 -9.48 4.60
C ARG A 602 -12.05 -8.74 3.76
N VAL A 603 -12.49 -8.16 2.64
CA VAL A 603 -11.67 -7.29 1.79
C VAL A 603 -12.34 -5.93 1.65
N ASN A 604 -11.57 -4.87 1.88
CA ASN A 604 -11.96 -3.53 1.46
C ASN A 604 -11.68 -3.42 -0.04
N GLN A 605 -12.75 -3.32 -0.85
CA GLN A 605 -12.69 -3.39 -2.31
C GLN A 605 -12.65 -2.02 -3.00
N LYS A 606 -12.18 -0.98 -2.27
CA LYS A 606 -12.04 0.39 -2.82
C LYS A 606 -10.78 0.61 -3.65
N GLY A 607 -9.92 -0.40 -3.77
CA GLY A 607 -8.73 -0.32 -4.61
C GLY A 607 -9.03 -0.12 -6.08
N VAL A 608 -8.16 0.59 -6.78
CA VAL A 608 -8.11 0.59 -8.26
C VAL A 608 -7.33 -0.62 -8.79
N LEU A 609 -6.67 -1.35 -7.92
CA LEU A 609 -6.13 -2.69 -8.16
C LEU A 609 -6.78 -3.68 -7.18
N GLU A 610 -6.90 -4.95 -7.57
CA GLU A 610 -7.17 -6.05 -6.64
C GLU A 610 -5.99 -6.23 -5.66
N ARG A 611 -6.18 -7.03 -4.62
CA ARG A 611 -5.18 -7.27 -3.56
C ARG A 611 -3.85 -7.87 -4.07
N ASP A 612 -3.86 -8.57 -5.21
CA ASP A 612 -2.68 -9.13 -5.88
C ASP A 612 -1.99 -8.15 -6.85
N GLY A 613 -2.53 -6.95 -7.03
CA GLY A 613 -2.02 -5.94 -7.93
C GLY A 613 -2.65 -5.97 -9.34
N THR A 614 -3.65 -6.83 -9.59
CA THR A 614 -4.38 -6.83 -10.87
C THR A 614 -5.20 -5.56 -11.03
N PRO A 615 -5.03 -4.77 -12.12
CA PRO A 615 -5.79 -3.54 -12.34
C PRO A 615 -7.29 -3.80 -12.51
N LYS A 616 -8.10 -2.94 -11.87
CA LYS A 616 -9.52 -2.75 -12.18
C LYS A 616 -9.66 -1.67 -13.24
N GLU A 617 -10.84 -1.58 -13.86
CA GLU A 617 -11.11 -0.58 -14.91
C GLU A 617 -10.89 0.87 -14.44
N SER A 618 -11.11 1.16 -13.16
CA SER A 618 -10.88 2.49 -12.59
C SER A 618 -9.42 2.94 -12.60
N TYR A 619 -8.43 2.04 -12.61
CA TYR A 619 -7.02 2.39 -12.77
C TYR A 619 -6.78 3.20 -14.06
N TYR A 620 -7.41 2.80 -15.16
CA TYR A 620 -7.26 3.46 -16.45
C TYR A 620 -8.01 4.80 -16.54
N VAL A 621 -9.05 5.00 -15.72
CA VAL A 621 -9.68 6.31 -15.55
C VAL A 621 -8.66 7.30 -15.00
N PHE A 622 -8.01 6.97 -13.86
CA PHE A 622 -6.97 7.82 -13.26
C PHE A 622 -5.81 8.05 -14.22
N GLN A 623 -5.33 6.99 -14.87
CA GLN A 623 -4.22 7.08 -15.83
C GLN A 623 -4.54 8.04 -16.98
N SER A 624 -5.79 8.09 -17.47
CA SER A 624 -6.20 9.00 -18.54
C SER A 624 -6.16 10.48 -18.16
N TYR A 625 -6.26 10.80 -16.85
CA TYR A 625 -6.16 12.17 -16.34
C TYR A 625 -4.75 12.55 -15.92
N TRP A 626 -3.99 11.62 -15.35
CA TRP A 626 -2.77 11.92 -14.60
C TRP A 626 -1.47 11.51 -15.28
N ALA A 627 -1.49 10.48 -16.16
CA ALA A 627 -0.27 9.96 -16.77
C ALA A 627 0.34 10.94 -17.78
N GLU A 628 1.66 11.05 -17.75
CA GLU A 628 2.42 11.83 -18.73
C GLU A 628 2.63 11.07 -20.04
N LYS A 629 2.81 9.74 -19.94
CA LYS A 629 2.98 8.87 -21.12
C LYS A 629 1.63 8.68 -21.83
N PRO A 630 1.62 8.70 -23.17
CA PRO A 630 0.40 8.43 -23.93
C PRO A 630 -0.20 7.05 -23.56
N MET A 631 -1.52 7.03 -23.34
CA MET A 631 -2.26 5.80 -23.05
C MET A 631 -3.63 5.79 -23.74
N LEU A 632 -4.17 4.60 -23.98
CA LEU A 632 -5.49 4.35 -24.50
C LEU A 632 -6.02 3.03 -23.93
N HIS A 633 -7.26 3.03 -23.44
CA HIS A 633 -7.95 1.87 -22.91
C HIS A 633 -9.44 1.92 -23.23
N ILE A 634 -9.95 0.92 -23.95
CA ILE A 634 -11.39 0.74 -24.16
C ILE A 634 -11.98 0.16 -22.88
N TYR A 635 -12.97 0.81 -22.27
CA TYR A 635 -13.66 0.27 -21.12
C TYR A 635 -14.33 -1.07 -21.44
N GLY A 636 -14.05 -2.08 -20.60
CA GLY A 636 -14.70 -3.38 -20.67
C GLY A 636 -13.80 -4.56 -21.06
N HIS A 637 -12.47 -4.48 -20.89
CA HIS A 637 -11.55 -5.61 -21.08
C HIS A 637 -11.92 -6.83 -20.21
N THR A 638 -12.53 -6.60 -19.05
CA THR A 638 -13.01 -7.65 -18.15
C THR A 638 -14.52 -7.95 -18.27
N TRP A 639 -15.17 -7.45 -19.33
CA TRP A 639 -16.59 -7.61 -19.60
C TRP A 639 -16.87 -8.49 -20.82
N PRO A 640 -16.78 -9.82 -20.70
CA PRO A 640 -16.84 -10.74 -21.86
C PRO A 640 -18.22 -10.83 -22.53
N VAL A 641 -19.30 -10.48 -21.82
CA VAL A 641 -20.66 -10.54 -22.33
C VAL A 641 -21.43 -9.28 -21.96
N ARG A 642 -21.73 -8.45 -22.93
CA ARG A 642 -22.67 -7.32 -22.80
C ARG A 642 -24.08 -7.75 -23.20
N TRP A 643 -25.10 -7.00 -22.77
CA TRP A 643 -26.49 -7.38 -23.04
C TRP A 643 -27.40 -6.18 -23.33
N GLY A 644 -28.58 -6.49 -23.90
CA GLY A 644 -29.62 -5.51 -24.16
C GLY A 644 -30.53 -5.94 -25.31
N LYS A 645 -31.42 -5.06 -25.76
CA LYS A 645 -32.31 -5.36 -26.88
C LYS A 645 -31.55 -5.31 -28.20
N SER A 646 -32.06 -6.01 -29.21
CA SER A 646 -31.60 -5.85 -30.59
C SER A 646 -31.70 -4.38 -31.02
N ASP A 647 -30.68 -3.87 -31.71
CA ASP A 647 -30.58 -2.48 -32.21
C ASP A 647 -30.57 -1.38 -31.12
N GLU A 648 -30.54 -1.72 -29.85
CA GLU A 648 -30.40 -0.76 -28.76
C GLU A 648 -29.00 -0.10 -28.81
N PRO A 649 -28.90 1.25 -28.86
CA PRO A 649 -27.63 1.92 -28.82
C PRO A 649 -26.92 1.69 -27.48
N LYS A 650 -25.66 1.24 -27.51
CA LYS A 650 -24.84 1.01 -26.32
C LYS A 650 -23.70 2.02 -26.22
N LEU A 651 -23.46 2.50 -25.02
CA LEU A 651 -22.36 3.43 -24.74
C LEU A 651 -21.03 2.68 -24.72
N VAL A 652 -20.08 3.13 -25.53
CA VAL A 652 -18.67 2.73 -25.51
C VAL A 652 -17.85 3.91 -25.06
N LYS A 653 -16.94 3.70 -24.09
CA LYS A 653 -16.03 4.71 -23.55
C LYS A 653 -14.59 4.30 -23.84
N CYS A 654 -13.73 5.27 -24.16
CA CYS A 654 -12.30 5.08 -24.20
C CYS A 654 -11.62 6.05 -23.24
N PHE A 655 -10.87 5.53 -22.28
CA PHE A 655 -10.05 6.35 -21.40
C PHE A 655 -8.70 6.57 -22.06
N SER A 656 -8.36 7.83 -22.30
CA SER A 656 -7.10 8.18 -23.01
C SER A 656 -6.66 9.60 -22.69
N ASN A 657 -5.35 9.82 -22.67
CA ASN A 657 -4.75 11.16 -22.66
C ASN A 657 -4.28 11.58 -24.07
N CYS A 658 -4.54 10.79 -25.13
CA CYS A 658 -4.34 11.18 -26.52
C CYS A 658 -5.28 12.31 -26.92
N ARG A 659 -4.81 13.24 -27.77
CA ARG A 659 -5.60 14.37 -28.23
C ARG A 659 -6.85 14.00 -29.00
N GLU A 660 -6.76 12.91 -29.78
CA GLU A 660 -7.83 12.38 -30.64
C GLU A 660 -7.86 10.88 -30.57
N VAL A 661 -9.05 10.29 -30.52
CA VAL A 661 -9.27 8.84 -30.57
C VAL A 661 -10.34 8.55 -31.64
N GLU A 662 -10.09 7.58 -32.50
CA GLU A 662 -11.06 7.03 -33.45
C GLU A 662 -11.46 5.62 -33.03
N LEU A 663 -12.78 5.37 -32.94
CA LEU A 663 -13.34 4.06 -32.59
C LEU A 663 -13.82 3.33 -33.88
N PHE A 664 -13.52 2.05 -33.96
CA PHE A 664 -14.05 1.13 -34.98
C PHE A 664 -14.89 0.04 -34.29
N VAL A 665 -16.04 -0.24 -34.86
CA VAL A 665 -16.95 -1.30 -34.42
C VAL A 665 -17.09 -2.30 -35.55
N ASN A 666 -16.67 -3.54 -35.32
CA ASN A 666 -16.68 -4.62 -36.34
C ASN A 666 -16.01 -4.19 -37.68
N GLY A 667 -14.92 -3.41 -37.59
CA GLY A 667 -14.18 -2.91 -38.75
C GLY A 667 -14.73 -1.63 -39.40
N VAL A 668 -15.87 -1.11 -38.93
CA VAL A 668 -16.47 0.14 -39.44
C VAL A 668 -16.16 1.28 -38.47
N SER A 669 -15.68 2.42 -38.99
CA SER A 669 -15.42 3.61 -38.18
C SER A 669 -16.71 4.16 -37.58
N ALA A 670 -16.74 4.34 -36.27
CA ALA A 670 -17.77 5.06 -35.52
C ALA A 670 -17.43 6.55 -35.39
N GLY A 671 -16.35 7.01 -35.99
CA GLY A 671 -15.85 8.37 -36.02
C GLY A 671 -14.78 8.66 -35.00
N ALA A 672 -14.01 9.72 -35.28
CA ALA A 672 -12.98 10.25 -34.40
C ALA A 672 -13.57 11.31 -33.47
N LYS A 673 -13.05 11.37 -32.23
CA LYS A 673 -13.38 12.39 -31.23
C LYS A 673 -12.15 13.04 -30.63
N LEU A 674 -12.23 14.32 -30.38
CA LEU A 674 -11.21 15.06 -29.64
C LEU A 674 -11.43 14.91 -28.15
N ARG A 675 -10.34 14.73 -27.41
CA ARG A 675 -10.36 14.74 -25.94
C ARG A 675 -10.65 16.15 -25.43
N ASP A 676 -11.60 16.28 -24.54
CA ASP A 676 -11.92 17.50 -23.80
C ASP A 676 -12.07 17.15 -22.31
N ILE A 677 -11.12 17.56 -21.47
CA ILE A 677 -11.06 17.26 -20.04
C ILE A 677 -12.28 17.84 -19.27
N ALA A 678 -12.97 18.84 -19.81
CA ALA A 678 -14.17 19.41 -19.23
C ALA A 678 -15.44 18.60 -19.60
N ALA A 679 -15.35 17.74 -20.61
CA ALA A 679 -16.47 16.91 -21.02
C ALA A 679 -16.60 15.63 -20.17
N TYR A 680 -17.82 15.08 -20.11
CA TYR A 680 -18.15 13.84 -19.39
C TYR A 680 -19.15 13.03 -20.22
N PRO A 681 -19.05 11.68 -20.22
CA PRO A 681 -18.01 10.83 -19.63
C PRO A 681 -16.78 10.71 -20.53
N ALA A 682 -15.69 10.18 -19.91
CA ALA A 682 -14.42 9.84 -20.54
C ALA A 682 -13.79 11.01 -21.33
N SER A 683 -13.84 12.22 -20.76
CA SER A 683 -13.34 13.44 -21.41
C SER A 683 -13.88 13.61 -22.85
N GLY A 684 -15.16 13.23 -23.08
CA GLY A 684 -15.81 13.28 -24.39
C GLY A 684 -15.50 12.10 -25.33
N LEU A 685 -14.59 11.22 -24.97
CA LEU A 685 -14.21 10.04 -25.76
C LEU A 685 -15.21 8.88 -25.54
N ASN A 686 -16.44 9.07 -26.00
CA ASN A 686 -17.54 8.12 -25.84
C ASN A 686 -18.40 8.09 -27.09
N TRP A 687 -18.96 6.92 -27.44
CA TRP A 687 -19.76 6.69 -28.63
C TRP A 687 -21.01 5.89 -28.31
N MET A 688 -22.14 6.25 -28.93
CA MET A 688 -23.34 5.44 -28.94
C MET A 688 -23.30 4.56 -30.19
N VAL A 689 -23.17 3.25 -30.01
CA VAL A 689 -22.99 2.29 -31.11
C VAL A 689 -24.04 1.19 -31.08
N LYS A 690 -24.37 0.63 -32.24
CA LYS A 690 -25.19 -0.57 -32.33
C LYS A 690 -24.32 -1.80 -32.37
N LEU A 691 -24.60 -2.75 -31.48
CA LEU A 691 -23.93 -4.04 -31.42
C LEU A 691 -24.80 -5.09 -32.10
N LYS A 692 -24.16 -6.04 -32.79
CA LYS A 692 -24.84 -7.20 -33.33
C LYS A 692 -24.91 -8.31 -32.30
N GLU A 693 -25.94 -9.11 -32.32
CA GLU A 693 -26.02 -10.32 -31.52
C GLU A 693 -24.81 -11.22 -31.77
N GLY A 694 -24.27 -11.84 -30.71
CA GLY A 694 -23.05 -12.64 -30.75
C GLY A 694 -21.78 -11.81 -30.71
N THR A 695 -20.74 -12.22 -31.41
CA THR A 695 -19.39 -11.66 -31.33
C THR A 695 -19.28 -10.26 -31.92
N ASN A 696 -18.76 -9.31 -31.13
CA ASN A 696 -18.40 -7.96 -31.54
C ASN A 696 -16.92 -7.70 -31.28
N PHE A 697 -16.34 -6.87 -32.14
CA PHE A 697 -14.95 -6.44 -32.09
C PHE A 697 -14.90 -4.90 -32.04
N LEU A 698 -14.26 -4.35 -31.01
CA LEU A 698 -13.95 -2.92 -30.95
C LEU A 698 -12.45 -2.72 -31.08
N ARG A 699 -12.09 -1.67 -31.81
CA ARG A 699 -10.72 -1.19 -31.94
C ARG A 699 -10.71 0.31 -31.81
N ALA A 700 -9.87 0.84 -30.93
CA ALA A 700 -9.64 2.26 -30.78
C ALA A 700 -8.21 2.61 -31.22
N ILE A 701 -8.05 3.77 -31.86
CA ILE A 701 -6.76 4.29 -32.31
C ILE A 701 -6.59 5.70 -31.76
N GLY A 702 -5.61 5.85 -30.86
CA GLY A 702 -5.23 7.13 -30.26
C GLY A 702 -4.11 7.80 -31.04
N LYS A 703 -4.30 9.06 -31.45
CA LYS A 703 -3.26 9.85 -32.12
C LYS A 703 -2.35 10.51 -31.10
N THR A 704 -1.07 10.21 -31.21
CA THR A 704 0.03 10.84 -30.44
C THR A 704 0.86 11.73 -31.37
N GLY A 705 1.88 12.40 -30.84
CA GLY A 705 2.88 13.08 -31.70
C GLY A 705 3.84 12.13 -32.43
N GLY A 706 3.69 10.81 -32.26
CA GLY A 706 4.51 9.75 -32.85
C GLY A 706 3.65 8.60 -33.38
N ALA A 707 4.06 7.35 -33.12
CA ALA A 707 3.29 6.18 -33.50
C ALA A 707 1.93 6.15 -32.77
N PRO A 708 0.83 5.77 -33.45
CA PRO A 708 -0.49 5.68 -32.81
C PRO A 708 -0.52 4.58 -31.77
N ILE A 709 -1.32 4.76 -30.73
CA ILE A 709 -1.63 3.72 -29.74
C ILE A 709 -2.92 3.05 -30.17
N ILE A 710 -2.95 1.72 -30.05
CA ILE A 710 -4.10 0.90 -30.43
C ILE A 710 -4.52 0.09 -29.22
N ASP A 711 -5.83 0.01 -28.99
CA ASP A 711 -6.45 -0.89 -28.05
C ASP A 711 -7.60 -1.65 -28.70
N GLU A 712 -7.78 -2.93 -28.34
CA GLU A 712 -8.74 -3.83 -28.97
C GLU A 712 -9.42 -4.72 -27.94
N ILE A 713 -10.74 -4.88 -28.05
CA ILE A 713 -11.51 -5.84 -27.25
C ILE A 713 -12.47 -6.67 -28.11
N VAL A 714 -12.70 -7.90 -27.67
CA VAL A 714 -13.69 -8.82 -28.24
C VAL A 714 -14.65 -9.25 -27.15
N PHE A 715 -15.94 -9.21 -27.40
CA PHE A 715 -16.98 -9.61 -26.46
C PHE A 715 -18.22 -10.15 -27.18
N GLN A 716 -19.09 -10.82 -26.42
CA GLN A 716 -20.38 -11.28 -26.90
C GLN A 716 -21.46 -10.23 -26.55
N TYR A 717 -22.49 -10.10 -27.39
CA TYR A 717 -23.67 -9.33 -27.09
C TYR A 717 -24.88 -10.25 -27.06
N GLN A 718 -25.51 -10.38 -25.87
CA GLN A 718 -26.68 -11.23 -25.63
C GLN A 718 -27.95 -10.39 -25.71
N THR A 719 -28.87 -10.79 -26.59
CA THR A 719 -30.19 -10.13 -26.73
C THR A 719 -31.31 -10.89 -26.01
N ALA A 720 -31.07 -12.17 -25.68
CA ALA A 720 -32.00 -12.98 -24.90
C ALA A 720 -32.11 -12.44 -23.46
N SER A 721 -33.33 -12.19 -23.01
CA SER A 721 -33.62 -11.89 -21.60
C SER A 721 -33.64 -13.18 -20.79
N TRP A 722 -33.33 -13.07 -19.49
CA TRP A 722 -33.32 -14.17 -18.54
C TRP A 722 -34.27 -13.92 -17.37
N ASP A 723 -34.65 -15.00 -16.72
CA ASP A 723 -35.33 -15.01 -15.45
C ASP A 723 -34.34 -15.16 -14.27
N LYS A 724 -34.83 -15.49 -13.07
CA LYS A 724 -33.96 -15.74 -11.91
C LYS A 724 -33.08 -16.97 -12.14
N PRO A 725 -31.87 -16.98 -11.56
CA PRO A 725 -31.01 -18.17 -11.60
C PRO A 725 -31.71 -19.41 -11.07
N ASP A 726 -31.61 -20.52 -11.84
CA ASP A 726 -32.19 -21.83 -11.54
C ASP A 726 -31.08 -22.87 -11.23
N HIS A 727 -29.96 -22.80 -11.93
CA HIS A 727 -28.85 -23.72 -11.72
C HIS A 727 -27.50 -23.08 -12.01
N LEU A 728 -26.44 -23.72 -11.49
CA LEU A 728 -25.06 -23.39 -11.78
C LEU A 728 -24.45 -24.43 -12.72
N THR A 729 -23.55 -24.01 -13.59
CA THR A 729 -22.63 -24.90 -14.31
C THR A 729 -21.21 -24.68 -13.82
N LEU A 730 -20.32 -25.67 -13.99
CA LEU A 730 -18.91 -25.56 -13.65
C LEU A 730 -18.07 -26.18 -14.74
N ASN A 731 -17.15 -25.38 -15.32
CA ASN A 731 -16.35 -25.78 -16.48
C ASN A 731 -14.86 -25.47 -16.26
N GLU A 732 -13.98 -26.31 -16.82
CA GLU A 732 -12.56 -26.01 -16.98
C GLU A 732 -12.39 -25.04 -18.15
N ILE A 733 -11.79 -23.87 -17.91
CA ILE A 733 -11.59 -22.84 -18.94
C ILE A 733 -10.12 -22.71 -19.38
N SER A 734 -9.19 -23.09 -18.53
CA SER A 734 -7.76 -23.12 -18.87
C SER A 734 -6.99 -24.09 -17.98
N ARG A 735 -5.83 -24.52 -18.46
CA ARG A 735 -4.91 -25.39 -17.73
C ARG A 735 -3.46 -25.01 -18.04
N GLU A 736 -2.68 -24.81 -16.98
CA GLU A 736 -1.25 -24.52 -17.03
C GLU A 736 -0.49 -25.52 -16.12
N GLY A 737 0.05 -26.57 -16.74
CA GLY A 737 0.64 -27.69 -16.00
C GLY A 737 -0.40 -28.39 -15.12
N ASP A 738 -0.17 -28.43 -13.82
CA ASP A 738 -1.07 -29.02 -12.82
C ASP A 738 -2.10 -28.00 -12.24
N VAL A 739 -2.06 -26.75 -12.67
CA VAL A 739 -3.02 -25.72 -12.25
C VAL A 739 -4.15 -25.60 -13.27
N VAL A 740 -5.39 -25.79 -12.79
CA VAL A 740 -6.62 -25.68 -13.58
C VAL A 740 -7.41 -24.48 -13.13
N THR A 741 -7.89 -23.66 -14.08
CA THR A 741 -8.88 -22.63 -13.78
C THR A 741 -10.27 -23.16 -14.10
N VAL A 742 -11.14 -23.16 -13.11
CA VAL A 742 -12.56 -23.49 -13.27
C VAL A 742 -13.42 -22.25 -13.17
N GLU A 743 -14.51 -22.23 -13.95
CA GLU A 743 -15.46 -21.14 -13.98
C GLU A 743 -16.87 -21.67 -13.78
N ALA A 744 -17.58 -21.06 -12.85
CA ALA A 744 -19.01 -21.28 -12.60
C ALA A 744 -19.83 -20.24 -13.35
N HIS A 745 -20.99 -20.65 -13.89
CA HIS A 745 -21.98 -19.74 -14.50
C HIS A 745 -23.38 -20.02 -13.96
N ALA A 746 -24.16 -18.96 -13.78
CA ALA A 746 -25.57 -19.03 -13.40
C ALA A 746 -26.45 -18.95 -14.65
N PHE A 747 -27.42 -19.88 -14.75
CA PHE A 747 -28.41 -19.96 -15.81
C PHE A 747 -29.82 -19.96 -15.23
N ASP A 748 -30.75 -19.43 -15.99
CA ASP A 748 -32.18 -19.56 -15.71
C ASP A 748 -32.71 -20.96 -16.14
N LYS A 749 -33.99 -21.21 -15.89
CA LYS A 749 -34.63 -22.50 -16.24
C LYS A 749 -34.69 -22.76 -17.75
N ALA A 750 -34.61 -21.73 -18.56
CA ALA A 750 -34.57 -21.85 -20.03
C ALA A 750 -33.15 -22.07 -20.57
N GLY A 751 -32.15 -22.03 -19.72
CA GLY A 751 -30.72 -22.16 -20.09
C GLY A 751 -30.10 -20.86 -20.59
N THR A 752 -30.74 -19.69 -20.27
CA THR A 752 -30.16 -18.38 -20.60
C THR A 752 -29.25 -17.92 -19.48
N ALA A 753 -28.06 -17.41 -19.81
CA ALA A 753 -27.11 -16.90 -18.83
C ALA A 753 -27.68 -15.67 -18.10
N CYS A 754 -27.64 -15.68 -16.76
CA CYS A 754 -28.15 -14.61 -15.89
C CYS A 754 -27.02 -13.61 -15.63
N LEU A 755 -26.85 -12.64 -16.52
CA LEU A 755 -25.67 -11.73 -16.53
C LEU A 755 -25.69 -10.65 -15.42
N ASP A 756 -26.76 -10.52 -14.67
CA ASP A 756 -26.89 -9.65 -13.49
C ASP A 756 -26.87 -10.44 -12.16
N ALA A 757 -26.72 -11.77 -12.23
CA ALA A 757 -26.66 -12.62 -11.05
C ALA A 757 -25.44 -12.25 -10.18
N SER A 758 -25.69 -12.08 -8.87
CA SER A 758 -24.73 -11.63 -7.86
C SER A 758 -24.79 -12.46 -6.57
N GLU A 759 -25.38 -13.64 -6.63
CA GLU A 759 -25.48 -14.57 -5.51
C GLU A 759 -24.08 -14.97 -5.03
N VAL A 760 -23.97 -15.24 -3.71
CA VAL A 760 -22.73 -15.78 -3.12
C VAL A 760 -22.59 -17.24 -3.51
N VAL A 761 -21.44 -17.60 -4.04
CA VAL A 761 -21.06 -18.98 -4.35
C VAL A 761 -19.87 -19.43 -3.51
N ARG A 762 -19.77 -20.74 -3.31
CA ARG A 762 -18.66 -21.40 -2.62
C ARG A 762 -18.08 -22.49 -3.49
N PHE A 763 -16.80 -22.38 -3.78
CA PHE A 763 -16.02 -23.44 -4.41
C PHE A 763 -15.50 -24.45 -3.38
N GLY A 764 -15.47 -25.71 -3.78
CA GLY A 764 -14.89 -26.83 -3.03
C GLY A 764 -14.04 -27.72 -3.92
N VAL A 765 -13.16 -28.51 -3.32
CA VAL A 765 -12.38 -29.54 -4.01
C VAL A 765 -12.17 -30.75 -3.10
N THR A 766 -12.23 -31.93 -3.68
CA THR A 766 -11.92 -33.21 -3.01
C THR A 766 -11.00 -34.06 -3.87
N GLY A 767 -10.42 -35.13 -3.29
CA GLY A 767 -9.40 -35.93 -3.96
C GLY A 767 -8.01 -35.26 -3.87
N ASN A 768 -7.17 -35.46 -4.89
CA ASN A 768 -5.82 -34.91 -4.92
C ASN A 768 -5.79 -33.50 -5.54
N GLY A 769 -6.61 -32.59 -5.01
CA GLY A 769 -6.68 -31.20 -5.44
C GLY A 769 -6.62 -30.25 -4.27
N ARG A 770 -6.12 -29.01 -4.52
CA ARG A 770 -6.09 -27.91 -3.56
C ARG A 770 -6.54 -26.63 -4.23
N LEU A 771 -7.51 -25.92 -3.63
CA LEU A 771 -7.88 -24.56 -4.06
C LEU A 771 -6.68 -23.61 -3.88
N LEU A 772 -6.45 -22.75 -4.86
CA LEU A 772 -5.54 -21.62 -4.73
C LEU A 772 -6.36 -20.41 -4.25
N ASP A 773 -6.72 -20.44 -2.99
CA ASP A 773 -7.63 -19.51 -2.34
C ASP A 773 -6.98 -18.69 -1.22
N ASN A 774 -7.81 -17.94 -0.46
CA ASN A 774 -7.41 -17.03 0.61
C ASN A 774 -6.46 -15.91 0.13
N LEU A 775 -6.62 -15.49 -1.14
CA LEU A 775 -5.90 -14.37 -1.72
C LEU A 775 -6.64 -13.04 -1.52
N GLY A 776 -7.95 -13.08 -1.27
CA GLY A 776 -8.80 -11.88 -1.17
C GLY A 776 -8.94 -11.17 -2.51
N THR A 777 -9.10 -11.92 -3.60
CA THR A 777 -9.32 -11.41 -4.97
C THR A 777 -10.54 -12.08 -5.60
N SER A 778 -11.06 -11.51 -6.68
CA SER A 778 -12.19 -12.03 -7.43
C SER A 778 -11.95 -13.42 -8.07
N THR A 779 -10.69 -13.83 -8.18
CA THR A 779 -10.29 -15.13 -8.77
C THR A 779 -9.50 -16.02 -7.83
N GLY A 780 -9.30 -15.57 -6.58
CA GLY A 780 -8.52 -16.27 -5.56
C GLY A 780 -9.24 -16.41 -4.21
N SER A 781 -10.57 -16.41 -4.21
CA SER A 781 -11.41 -16.57 -3.03
C SER A 781 -12.41 -17.71 -3.23
N ARG A 782 -12.46 -18.67 -2.29
CA ARG A 782 -13.41 -19.78 -2.39
C ARG A 782 -14.85 -19.38 -2.11
N VAL A 783 -15.07 -18.26 -1.43
CA VAL A 783 -16.40 -17.69 -1.19
C VAL A 783 -16.39 -16.27 -1.75
N LEU A 784 -17.30 -15.98 -2.68
CA LEU A 784 -17.43 -14.66 -3.27
C LEU A 784 -18.81 -14.51 -3.94
N GLN A 785 -19.22 -13.28 -4.19
CA GLN A 785 -20.38 -13.02 -5.05
C GLN A 785 -20.02 -13.23 -6.52
N LEU A 786 -21.00 -13.70 -7.31
CA LEU A 786 -20.88 -13.74 -8.76
C LEU A 786 -20.66 -12.32 -9.32
N TYR A 787 -19.84 -12.22 -10.36
CA TYR A 787 -19.68 -11.04 -11.20
C TYR A 787 -20.18 -11.36 -12.61
N ASN A 788 -21.21 -10.64 -13.07
CA ASN A 788 -21.91 -10.89 -14.34
C ASN A 788 -22.33 -12.36 -14.52
N GLY A 789 -22.88 -12.95 -13.45
CA GLY A 789 -23.37 -14.34 -13.45
C GLY A 789 -22.29 -15.40 -13.44
N CYS A 790 -21.02 -15.04 -13.26
CA CYS A 790 -19.93 -16.02 -13.20
C CYS A 790 -19.00 -15.81 -12.01
N ALA A 791 -18.20 -16.82 -11.69
CA ALA A 791 -17.08 -16.77 -10.74
C ALA A 791 -15.99 -17.77 -11.15
N ARG A 792 -14.74 -17.47 -10.82
CA ARG A 792 -13.57 -18.29 -11.16
C ARG A 792 -12.73 -18.60 -9.94
N ILE A 793 -12.09 -19.79 -9.98
CA ILE A 793 -11.02 -20.13 -9.04
C ILE A 793 -9.99 -21.04 -9.71
N ARG A 794 -8.76 -20.98 -9.23
CA ARG A 794 -7.68 -21.87 -9.65
C ARG A 794 -7.56 -23.04 -8.68
N ILE A 795 -7.29 -24.22 -9.22
CA ILE A 795 -7.14 -25.46 -8.47
C ILE A 795 -5.82 -26.12 -8.89
N GLN A 796 -4.95 -26.38 -7.94
CA GLN A 796 -3.77 -27.20 -8.16
C GLN A 796 -4.17 -28.67 -8.05
N CYS A 797 -4.01 -29.44 -9.11
CA CYS A 797 -4.35 -30.87 -9.20
C CYS A 797 -3.10 -31.72 -8.95
N GLY A 798 -3.18 -32.67 -8.02
CA GLY A 798 -2.16 -33.70 -7.80
C GLY A 798 -2.43 -34.97 -8.63
N HIS A 799 -1.51 -35.97 -8.55
CA HIS A 799 -1.67 -37.24 -9.21
C HIS A 799 -2.94 -37.98 -8.74
N GLY A 800 -3.76 -38.50 -9.67
CA GLY A 800 -4.99 -39.23 -9.37
C GLY A 800 -6.29 -38.45 -9.59
N GLY A 801 -6.20 -37.16 -9.95
CA GLY A 801 -7.35 -36.32 -10.24
C GLY A 801 -8.05 -35.74 -9.03
N ALA A 802 -8.94 -34.79 -9.27
CA ALA A 802 -9.72 -34.12 -8.23
C ALA A 802 -11.18 -33.93 -8.69
N MET A 803 -12.07 -33.70 -7.74
CA MET A 803 -13.45 -33.27 -7.99
C MET A 803 -13.63 -31.85 -7.48
N ALA A 804 -13.83 -30.91 -8.38
CA ALA A 804 -14.22 -29.55 -8.06
C ALA A 804 -15.74 -29.47 -7.86
N SER A 805 -16.19 -28.55 -7.02
CA SER A 805 -17.61 -28.24 -6.84
C SER A 805 -17.84 -26.74 -6.72
N VAL A 806 -19.04 -26.30 -7.06
CA VAL A 806 -19.57 -24.99 -6.74
C VAL A 806 -20.97 -25.13 -6.14
N SER A 807 -21.23 -24.42 -5.06
CA SER A 807 -22.50 -24.46 -4.34
C SER A 807 -23.01 -23.05 -4.05
N ASN A 808 -24.32 -22.92 -3.88
CA ASN A 808 -25.03 -21.74 -3.40
C ASN A 808 -26.11 -22.21 -2.43
N GLU A 809 -26.60 -21.35 -1.54
CA GLU A 809 -27.62 -21.72 -0.54
C GLU A 809 -28.97 -22.13 -1.15
N LYS A 810 -29.28 -21.69 -2.37
CA LYS A 810 -30.59 -21.84 -3.02
C LYS A 810 -30.56 -22.74 -4.26
N LEU A 811 -29.36 -22.99 -4.82
CA LEU A 811 -29.18 -23.73 -6.05
C LEU A 811 -28.48 -25.07 -5.77
N GLU A 812 -28.75 -26.07 -6.60
CA GLU A 812 -28.09 -27.36 -6.49
C GLU A 812 -26.57 -27.26 -6.68
N THR A 813 -25.83 -28.06 -5.90
CA THR A 813 -24.38 -28.12 -6.01
C THR A 813 -23.96 -28.79 -7.31
N THR A 814 -23.11 -28.13 -8.07
CA THR A 814 -22.57 -28.68 -9.33
C THR A 814 -21.14 -29.18 -9.13
N PHE A 815 -20.80 -30.27 -9.81
CA PHE A 815 -19.51 -30.97 -9.69
C PHE A 815 -18.83 -31.07 -11.06
N LEU A 816 -17.50 -30.97 -11.03
CA LEU A 816 -16.65 -31.15 -12.22
C LEU A 816 -15.46 -32.07 -11.87
N LYS A 817 -15.33 -33.17 -12.61
CA LYS A 817 -14.17 -34.06 -12.47
C LYS A 817 -12.98 -33.48 -13.24
N LEU A 818 -11.90 -33.22 -12.51
CA LEU A 818 -10.63 -32.75 -13.06
C LEU A 818 -9.71 -33.96 -13.25
N GLN A 819 -9.33 -34.24 -14.50
CA GLN A 819 -8.37 -35.29 -14.84
C GLN A 819 -6.98 -34.70 -14.96
N ASN A 820 -5.94 -35.46 -14.59
CA ASN A 820 -4.57 -35.05 -14.92
C ASN A 820 -4.37 -35.12 -16.44
N SER A 821 -3.65 -34.13 -16.97
CA SER A 821 -3.04 -34.30 -18.30
C SER A 821 -2.09 -35.51 -18.24
N LYS A 822 -2.27 -36.46 -19.14
CA LYS A 822 -1.37 -37.61 -19.30
C LYS A 822 0.06 -37.19 -19.61
#